data_470e3c3674ed1b5304be1fe26b076609
#
_entry.id   470e3c3674ed1b5304be1fe26b076609
#
_cell.length_a   1.000
_cell.length_b   1.000
_cell.length_c   1.000
_cell.angle_alpha   90.00
_cell.angle_beta   90.00
_cell.angle_gamma   90.00
#
_symmetry.space_group_name_H-M   'P 1'
#
loop_
_entity.id
_entity.type
_entity.pdbx_description
1 polymer ?
#
loop_
_entity_poly.entity_id
_entity_poly.type
_entity_poly.pdbx_seq_one_letter_code
_entity_poly.pdbx_strand_id
1 'polypeptide(L)'
;MRRKVRNWAAFLLALALVLGMIPAAYAAGYSITVNAPTGNNLPYWVFEKVGVDSADVLNLTANEGHTLPASKVARVSLAVGKNKEDEASCGISINGMYYVQSVTLEHPDFFTGTVEIQIGRDAQWSEETWGNITPVEGSNILGRVQFKDGTFTGDVTISVTPMTQQQADAAAKTNQRQVVPKGKYSVSDITEAIDGILAWKRAQQGVAEGQPLLSGELLTYAGSTAADWLPIGLSRYGAEDDYDSYLAALRTYVEQKYREPDKLDRTKATEWHRIALAVLACGGDPTHFGRDENGADINLIADGVYDRGKTADLGRQGLNGWLWGLITLDSMKYTIPAGASYTRTELVKTILSYQLSDDGFNLRVAQGSTADPDITAMAIQSMGPYYRTSTLNVKDPVDRALERLSQLQLDTADFRSWGTRNSESTSQVIISLCSVGIDPQNDPRFVKNGLNLLDALFYYQQEDGGFAHSYELDEGNPSAVPGESDSMATDQALLALVSVWRQAQGMSPLYDFRPGGVSSKILTPEESEVSFAGSYEFTQELQSRVDALPDALSTEDAEEVAFLLERLKMSREFDGYDRYMEKLTAAQEKIDALYAEIESLNADIAAEILPMTDAGLKEKPIVDGIVKRYRALSEHDRELVESWDAVLAVKAQTDAAQRTLLLCIGGAAVVMIGGSILVRRRRESK
;
A
#
# COMPACT_ATOMS: atom_id res chain seq x y z
N MET A 1 -25.15 -32.59 79.35
CA MET A 1 -24.27 -32.21 78.22
C MET A 1 -23.80 -33.39 77.35
N ARG A 2 -23.48 -34.54 77.86
CA ARG A 2 -22.96 -35.71 77.09
C ARG A 2 -23.95 -36.34 76.06
N ARG A 3 -25.26 -36.20 76.23
CA ARG A 3 -26.25 -36.72 75.25
C ARG A 3 -26.47 -35.86 74.03
N LYS A 4 -26.28 -34.52 74.10
CA LYS A 4 -26.41 -33.60 72.96
C LYS A 4 -25.20 -33.70 71.99
N VAL A 5 -23.98 -33.85 72.53
CA VAL A 5 -22.79 -34.01 71.75
C VAL A 5 -22.77 -35.30 70.89
N ARG A 6 -23.38 -36.41 71.50
CA ARG A 6 -23.47 -37.71 70.82
C ARG A 6 -24.46 -37.69 69.64
N ASN A 7 -25.52 -36.88 69.73
CA ASN A 7 -26.49 -36.71 68.64
C ASN A 7 -25.95 -35.82 67.52
N TRP A 8 -25.13 -34.80 67.81
CA TRP A 8 -24.48 -34.02 66.84
C TRP A 8 -23.35 -34.79 66.12
N ALA A 9 -22.62 -35.64 66.84
CA ALA A 9 -21.62 -36.52 66.22
C ALA A 9 -22.26 -37.58 65.31
N ALA A 10 -23.39 -38.13 65.69
CA ALA A 10 -24.17 -39.05 64.85
C ALA A 10 -24.81 -38.36 63.64
N PHE A 11 -25.25 -37.10 63.81
CA PHE A 11 -25.78 -36.32 62.70
C PHE A 11 -24.68 -35.90 61.70
N LEU A 12 -23.51 -35.49 62.18
CA LEU A 12 -22.33 -35.19 61.32
C LEU A 12 -21.79 -36.47 60.66
N LEU A 13 -21.81 -37.62 61.31
CA LEU A 13 -21.43 -38.89 60.72
C LEU A 13 -22.44 -39.37 59.67
N ALA A 14 -23.73 -39.15 59.90
CA ALA A 14 -24.81 -39.46 58.97
C ALA A 14 -24.73 -38.48 57.73
N LEU A 15 -24.42 -37.18 57.99
CA LEU A 15 -24.24 -36.21 56.96
C LEU A 15 -22.96 -36.48 56.10
N ALA A 16 -21.88 -36.94 56.79
CA ALA A 16 -20.66 -37.39 56.11
C ALA A 16 -20.86 -38.68 55.30
N LEU A 17 -21.73 -39.62 55.86
CA LEU A 17 -22.12 -40.83 55.14
C LEU A 17 -23.07 -40.54 53.96
N VAL A 18 -23.96 -39.54 54.09
CA VAL A 18 -24.85 -39.13 53.00
C VAL A 18 -24.07 -38.32 51.96
N LEU A 19 -23.09 -37.52 52.38
CA LEU A 19 -22.18 -36.86 51.49
C LEU A 19 -21.14 -37.81 50.86
N GLY A 20 -20.83 -38.93 51.53
CA GLY A 20 -19.97 -39.99 50.99
C GLY A 20 -20.74 -41.08 50.22
N MET A 21 -22.09 -41.04 50.25
CA MET A 21 -22.97 -41.90 49.46
C MET A 21 -23.74 -41.16 48.36
N ILE A 22 -23.28 -39.96 47.96
CA ILE A 22 -23.49 -39.58 46.60
C ILE A 22 -22.60 -40.55 45.88
N PRO A 23 -23.11 -41.59 45.19
CA PRO A 23 -22.28 -42.22 44.19
C PRO A 23 -21.83 -41.06 43.34
N ALA A 24 -20.57 -40.92 43.17
CA ALA A 24 -20.07 -40.41 41.92
C ALA A 24 -20.63 -41.39 40.88
N ALA A 25 -21.86 -41.22 40.50
CA ALA A 25 -22.27 -41.50 39.16
C ALA A 25 -21.46 -40.49 38.30
N TYR A 26 -20.19 -40.76 38.20
CA TYR A 26 -19.55 -40.62 36.95
C TYR A 26 -20.36 -41.54 36.05
N ALA A 27 -21.48 -41.04 35.51
CA ALA A 27 -21.96 -41.54 34.27
C ALA A 27 -20.69 -41.74 33.46
N ALA A 28 -20.47 -42.94 32.94
CA ALA A 28 -19.43 -43.22 32.00
C ALA A 28 -19.63 -42.19 30.91
N GLY A 29 -19.01 -41.04 31.10
CA GLY A 29 -19.21 -39.91 30.26
C GLY A 29 -18.24 -40.08 29.12
N TYR A 30 -18.68 -39.78 27.95
CA TYR A 30 -17.87 -39.71 26.79
C TYR A 30 -16.68 -38.76 26.98
N SER A 31 -15.61 -38.98 26.25
CA SER A 31 -14.35 -38.24 26.34
C SER A 31 -14.07 -37.46 25.07
N ILE A 32 -13.39 -36.30 25.21
CA ILE A 32 -12.77 -35.60 24.11
C ILE A 32 -11.27 -35.91 24.14
N THR A 33 -10.79 -36.52 23.09
CA THR A 33 -9.36 -36.82 22.89
C THR A 33 -8.82 -35.90 21.82
N VAL A 34 -7.68 -35.26 22.06
CA VAL A 34 -6.97 -34.46 21.05
C VAL A 34 -5.68 -35.20 20.69
N ASN A 35 -5.59 -35.61 19.47
CA ASN A 35 -4.37 -36.18 18.89
C ASN A 35 -3.60 -35.05 18.17
N ALA A 36 -2.44 -34.72 18.70
CA ALA A 36 -1.53 -33.80 18.06
C ALA A 36 -0.28 -34.57 17.59
N PRO A 37 0.40 -34.10 16.51
CA PRO A 37 1.62 -34.71 16.07
C PRO A 37 2.69 -34.64 17.15
N THR A 38 3.50 -35.69 17.25
CA THR A 38 4.64 -35.75 18.19
C THR A 38 5.79 -34.90 17.66
N GLY A 39 6.22 -33.90 18.43
CA GLY A 39 7.37 -33.04 18.11
C GLY A 39 7.59 -31.99 19.21
N ASN A 40 8.81 -31.52 19.35
CA ASN A 40 9.13 -30.40 20.25
C ASN A 40 8.59 -29.11 19.66
N ASN A 41 7.74 -28.38 20.35
CA ASN A 41 7.14 -27.10 19.99
C ASN A 41 5.75 -27.21 19.35
N LEU A 42 4.79 -27.79 20.10
CA LEU A 42 3.40 -27.86 19.64
C LEU A 42 2.59 -26.65 20.13
N PRO A 43 1.60 -26.19 19.34
CA PRO A 43 0.56 -25.36 19.91
C PRO A 43 -0.13 -26.15 21.01
N TYR A 44 -0.51 -25.45 22.02
CA TYR A 44 -1.24 -26.07 23.11
C TYR A 44 -2.75 -26.01 22.82
N TRP A 45 -3.45 -27.03 23.26
CA TRP A 45 -4.88 -27.07 23.21
C TRP A 45 -5.44 -26.43 24.46
N VAL A 46 -6.44 -25.56 24.27
CA VAL A 46 -7.16 -24.88 25.36
C VAL A 46 -8.55 -25.42 25.42
N PHE A 47 -8.88 -26.02 26.56
CA PHE A 47 -10.22 -26.55 26.85
C PHE A 47 -10.98 -25.57 27.72
N GLU A 48 -12.08 -25.03 27.24
CA GLU A 48 -12.94 -24.15 27.99
C GLU A 48 -14.13 -24.93 28.55
N LYS A 49 -14.34 -24.82 29.87
CA LYS A 49 -15.39 -25.53 30.56
C LYS A 49 -16.76 -24.87 30.39
N VAL A 50 -17.82 -25.69 30.48
CA VAL A 50 -19.19 -25.19 30.50
C VAL A 50 -19.44 -24.41 31.82
N GLY A 51 -19.89 -23.16 31.71
CA GLY A 51 -20.39 -22.36 32.82
C GLY A 51 -19.37 -21.72 33.75
N VAL A 52 -18.12 -21.56 33.31
CA VAL A 52 -17.07 -20.87 34.07
C VAL A 52 -16.51 -19.70 33.24
N ASP A 53 -16.50 -18.52 33.85
CA ASP A 53 -15.80 -17.37 33.29
C ASP A 53 -14.31 -17.68 33.08
N SER A 54 -13.69 -17.03 32.15
CA SER A 54 -12.38 -17.21 31.49
C SER A 54 -11.15 -17.54 32.36
N ALA A 55 -11.30 -17.67 33.68
CA ALA A 55 -10.20 -17.89 34.63
C ALA A 55 -9.77 -19.36 34.81
N ASP A 56 -10.57 -20.33 34.35
CA ASP A 56 -10.30 -21.77 34.54
C ASP A 56 -9.98 -22.49 33.20
N VAL A 57 -9.11 -21.90 32.40
CA VAL A 57 -8.60 -22.54 31.20
C VAL A 57 -7.55 -23.59 31.59
N LEU A 58 -7.81 -24.84 31.30
CA LEU A 58 -6.80 -25.91 31.40
C LEU A 58 -5.89 -25.84 30.18
N ASN A 59 -4.72 -25.24 30.33
CA ASN A 59 -3.67 -25.30 29.35
C ASN A 59 -3.04 -26.70 29.39
N LEU A 60 -3.26 -27.47 28.33
CA LEU A 60 -2.67 -28.80 28.21
C LEU A 60 -1.59 -28.68 27.09
N THR A 61 -0.35 -28.73 27.51
CA THR A 61 0.77 -28.89 26.57
C THR A 61 0.64 -30.26 25.87
N ALA A 62 0.54 -30.23 24.57
CA ALA A 62 0.17 -31.41 23.81
C ALA A 62 1.40 -32.20 23.36
N ASN A 63 1.81 -33.21 24.09
CA ASN A 63 2.67 -34.26 23.54
C ASN A 63 2.10 -35.68 23.79
N GLU A 64 0.97 -35.78 24.44
CA GLU A 64 0.27 -37.03 24.73
C GLU A 64 -1.21 -36.78 24.53
N GLY A 65 -1.92 -37.72 23.90
CA GLY A 65 -3.37 -37.61 23.72
C GLY A 65 -4.05 -37.26 25.04
N HIS A 66 -4.65 -36.08 25.14
CA HIS A 66 -5.34 -35.63 26.31
C HIS A 66 -6.82 -35.96 26.20
N THR A 67 -7.32 -36.65 27.22
CA THR A 67 -8.72 -37.04 27.31
C THR A 67 -9.39 -36.34 28.47
N LEU A 68 -10.47 -35.62 28.21
CA LEU A 68 -11.30 -34.97 29.21
C LEU A 68 -12.74 -35.46 29.12
N PRO A 69 -13.49 -35.55 30.27
CA PRO A 69 -14.91 -35.84 30.22
C PRO A 69 -15.63 -34.80 29.36
N ALA A 70 -16.29 -35.25 28.29
CA ALA A 70 -16.95 -34.38 27.30
C ALA A 70 -17.97 -33.44 27.95
N SER A 71 -18.70 -33.91 28.99
CA SER A 71 -19.67 -33.11 29.73
C SER A 71 -19.11 -31.86 30.44
N LYS A 72 -17.79 -31.69 30.46
CA LYS A 72 -17.10 -30.56 31.09
C LYS A 72 -16.48 -29.60 30.08
N VAL A 73 -16.63 -29.86 28.81
CA VAL A 73 -15.99 -29.09 27.75
C VAL A 73 -17.04 -28.37 26.92
N ALA A 74 -16.97 -27.05 26.84
CA ALA A 74 -17.81 -26.24 25.98
C ALA A 74 -17.09 -25.91 24.66
N ARG A 75 -15.78 -25.75 24.72
CA ARG A 75 -14.95 -25.33 23.54
C ARG A 75 -13.56 -25.93 23.65
N VAL A 76 -13.02 -26.29 22.48
CA VAL A 76 -11.63 -26.70 22.33
C VAL A 76 -10.98 -25.74 21.33
N SER A 77 -9.88 -25.12 21.73
CA SER A 77 -9.15 -24.17 20.91
C SER A 77 -7.73 -24.67 20.64
N LEU A 78 -7.27 -24.52 19.41
CA LEU A 78 -5.88 -24.72 19.01
C LEU A 78 -5.19 -23.37 19.06
N ALA A 79 -4.24 -23.19 19.97
CA ALA A 79 -3.54 -21.93 20.19
C ALA A 79 -2.04 -22.05 19.92
N VAL A 80 -1.39 -20.97 19.49
CA VAL A 80 0.07 -20.86 19.39
C VAL A 80 0.65 -20.16 20.61
N GLY A 81 1.87 -20.55 21.00
CA GLY A 81 2.58 -19.93 22.10
C GLY A 81 2.92 -18.46 21.83
N LYS A 82 3.08 -17.69 22.91
CA LYS A 82 3.49 -16.27 22.82
C LYS A 82 5.00 -16.07 22.64
N ASN A 83 5.80 -17.11 22.79
CA ASN A 83 7.26 -17.06 22.71
C ASN A 83 7.73 -17.86 21.48
N LYS A 84 8.86 -17.42 20.87
CA LYS A 84 9.48 -18.13 19.74
C LYS A 84 9.84 -19.60 20.04
N GLU A 85 10.03 -19.93 21.32
CA GLU A 85 10.31 -21.29 21.80
C GLU A 85 9.04 -22.17 21.84
N ASP A 86 7.86 -21.53 21.83
CA ASP A 86 6.53 -22.17 21.82
C ASP A 86 5.91 -22.21 20.42
N GLU A 87 6.64 -21.74 19.39
CA GLU A 87 6.17 -21.75 18.00
C GLU A 87 5.85 -23.17 17.53
N ALA A 88 4.65 -23.31 17.27
CA ALA A 88 3.82 -24.38 16.87
C ALA A 88 4.41 -25.42 15.93
N SER A 89 4.27 -26.64 16.27
CA SER A 89 4.54 -27.77 15.40
C SER A 89 3.30 -28.54 14.94
N CYS A 90 2.09 -28.02 15.11
CA CYS A 90 0.94 -28.59 14.39
C CYS A 90 0.88 -28.11 12.93
N GLY A 91 1.70 -27.11 12.58
CA GLY A 91 1.89 -26.61 11.24
C GLY A 91 3.21 -25.85 11.13
N ILE A 92 3.62 -25.58 9.91
CA ILE A 92 4.81 -24.79 9.63
C ILE A 92 4.37 -23.35 9.47
N SER A 93 4.97 -22.44 10.23
CA SER A 93 4.75 -21.00 10.08
C SER A 93 5.61 -20.45 8.95
N ILE A 94 4.98 -19.81 7.97
CA ILE A 94 5.63 -19.06 6.91
C ILE A 94 4.93 -17.70 6.81
N ASN A 95 5.68 -16.62 7.03
CA ASN A 95 5.14 -15.25 6.98
C ASN A 95 3.90 -15.04 7.86
N GLY A 96 3.91 -15.59 9.07
CA GLY A 96 2.80 -15.47 10.00
C GLY A 96 1.58 -16.35 9.73
N MET A 97 1.56 -17.07 8.62
CA MET A 97 0.54 -18.08 8.32
C MET A 97 1.02 -19.47 8.72
N TYR A 98 0.12 -20.26 9.30
CA TYR A 98 0.40 -21.61 9.73
C TYR A 98 -0.17 -22.61 8.72
N TYR A 99 0.69 -23.49 8.20
CA TYR A 99 0.34 -24.48 7.19
C TYR A 99 0.15 -25.84 7.82
N VAL A 100 -1.10 -26.24 7.93
CA VAL A 100 -1.55 -27.52 8.47
C VAL A 100 -2.17 -28.34 7.34
N GLN A 101 -1.85 -29.62 7.24
CA GLN A 101 -2.38 -30.47 6.19
C GLN A 101 -3.88 -30.70 6.37
N SER A 102 -4.31 -31.06 7.58
CA SER A 102 -5.71 -31.24 7.91
C SER A 102 -5.96 -31.19 9.43
N VAL A 103 -7.18 -30.82 9.78
CA VAL A 103 -7.75 -31.07 11.10
C VAL A 103 -9.00 -31.88 10.87
N THR A 104 -9.13 -33.01 11.54
CA THR A 104 -10.26 -33.91 11.41
C THR A 104 -10.96 -34.09 12.74
N LEU A 105 -12.27 -34.20 12.67
CA LEU A 105 -13.12 -34.55 13.80
C LEU A 105 -13.74 -35.92 13.54
N GLU A 106 -13.35 -36.90 14.32
CA GLU A 106 -13.90 -38.23 14.20
C GLU A 106 -15.19 -38.34 15.01
N HIS A 107 -16.20 -38.97 14.43
CA HIS A 107 -17.54 -39.19 15.00
C HIS A 107 -18.42 -37.92 15.05
N PRO A 108 -18.88 -37.40 13.89
CA PRO A 108 -19.76 -36.23 13.84
C PRO A 108 -21.10 -36.42 14.56
N ASP A 109 -21.58 -37.67 14.74
CA ASP A 109 -22.84 -38.01 15.43
C ASP A 109 -22.74 -38.06 16.95
N PHE A 110 -21.62 -37.64 17.52
CA PHE A 110 -21.36 -37.76 18.97
C PHE A 110 -22.00 -36.67 19.83
N PHE A 111 -22.58 -35.64 19.20
CA PHE A 111 -23.19 -34.52 19.91
C PHE A 111 -24.61 -34.22 19.38
N THR A 112 -25.59 -34.05 20.30
CA THR A 112 -26.99 -33.83 19.94
C THR A 112 -27.33 -32.37 19.61
N GLY A 113 -26.45 -31.43 19.97
CA GLY A 113 -26.60 -29.99 19.72
C GLY A 113 -25.86 -29.53 18.45
N THR A 114 -25.51 -28.25 18.44
CA THR A 114 -24.78 -27.64 17.36
C THR A 114 -23.28 -27.66 17.64
N VAL A 115 -22.49 -28.13 16.67
CA VAL A 115 -21.03 -27.99 16.67
C VAL A 115 -20.68 -26.86 15.77
N GLU A 116 -20.07 -25.81 16.31
CA GLU A 116 -19.55 -24.67 15.55
C GLU A 116 -18.05 -24.76 15.52
N ILE A 117 -17.48 -24.61 14.35
CA ILE A 117 -16.04 -24.73 14.15
C ILE A 117 -15.55 -23.52 13.40
N GLN A 118 -14.64 -22.80 14.01
CA GLN A 118 -13.98 -21.64 13.45
C GLN A 118 -12.50 -21.97 13.25
N ILE A 119 -11.99 -21.64 12.08
CA ILE A 119 -10.60 -21.82 11.74
C ILE A 119 -10.07 -20.54 11.18
N GLY A 120 -8.98 -20.09 11.77
CA GLY A 120 -8.52 -18.75 11.47
C GLY A 120 -9.62 -17.75 11.81
N ARG A 121 -9.62 -16.66 11.08
CA ARG A 121 -10.47 -15.49 11.34
C ARG A 121 -11.91 -15.69 10.86
N ASP A 122 -12.10 -16.16 9.62
CA ASP A 122 -13.38 -16.12 8.92
C ASP A 122 -13.80 -17.47 8.30
N ALA A 123 -12.95 -18.48 8.36
CA ALA A 123 -13.28 -19.77 7.76
C ALA A 123 -14.21 -20.58 8.65
N GLN A 124 -15.28 -21.06 8.06
CA GLN A 124 -16.05 -22.15 8.63
C GLN A 124 -15.39 -23.48 8.28
N TRP A 125 -15.28 -24.37 9.23
CA TRP A 125 -14.69 -25.65 8.98
C TRP A 125 -15.54 -26.49 8.04
N SER A 126 -14.84 -27.15 7.09
CA SER A 126 -15.28 -28.34 6.44
C SER A 126 -14.33 -29.48 6.84
N GLU A 127 -14.71 -30.72 6.67
CA GLU A 127 -13.84 -31.88 6.87
C GLU A 127 -12.64 -31.91 5.89
N GLU A 128 -12.39 -30.79 5.18
CA GLU A 128 -11.42 -30.66 4.11
C GLU A 128 -10.04 -30.23 4.60
N THR A 129 -9.05 -30.55 3.79
CA THR A 129 -7.65 -30.19 4.00
C THR A 129 -7.44 -28.69 3.98
N TRP A 130 -6.64 -28.17 4.91
CA TRP A 130 -6.31 -26.76 5.00
C TRP A 130 -4.93 -26.47 4.44
N GLY A 131 -4.83 -25.40 3.68
CA GLY A 131 -3.56 -24.94 3.15
C GLY A 131 -2.82 -23.97 4.08
N ASN A 132 -3.55 -23.05 4.71
CA ASN A 132 -3.00 -22.00 5.54
C ASN A 132 -4.01 -21.58 6.60
N ILE A 133 -3.50 -21.14 7.74
CA ILE A 133 -4.31 -20.67 8.86
C ILE A 133 -3.66 -19.40 9.42
N THR A 134 -4.47 -18.37 9.66
CA THR A 134 -4.09 -17.20 10.45
C THR A 134 -4.69 -17.31 11.85
N PRO A 135 -4.06 -16.72 12.87
CA PRO A 135 -4.66 -16.64 14.20
C PRO A 135 -6.04 -15.97 14.18
N VAL A 136 -6.92 -16.38 15.07
CA VAL A 136 -8.21 -15.71 15.29
C VAL A 136 -7.93 -14.30 15.84
N GLU A 137 -8.68 -13.31 15.37
CA GLU A 137 -8.49 -11.90 15.72
C GLU A 137 -8.30 -11.66 17.22
N GLY A 138 -7.31 -10.83 17.55
CA GLY A 138 -6.98 -10.46 18.93
C GLY A 138 -6.53 -11.62 19.83
N SER A 139 -6.18 -12.78 19.24
CA SER A 139 -5.77 -13.96 19.97
C SER A 139 -4.66 -14.73 19.25
N ASN A 140 -4.01 -15.62 19.98
CA ASN A 140 -3.07 -16.60 19.44
C ASN A 140 -3.76 -17.93 19.08
N ILE A 141 -5.06 -17.91 18.77
CA ILE A 141 -5.86 -19.10 18.49
C ILE A 141 -5.95 -19.32 16.99
N LEU A 142 -5.54 -20.50 16.52
CA LEU A 142 -5.61 -20.91 15.12
C LEU A 142 -6.98 -21.47 14.72
N GLY A 143 -7.69 -22.06 15.66
CA GLY A 143 -9.03 -22.62 15.42
C GLY A 143 -9.75 -22.99 16.72
N ARG A 144 -11.06 -23.06 16.64
CA ARG A 144 -11.95 -23.40 17.75
C ARG A 144 -13.03 -24.38 17.34
N VAL A 145 -13.33 -25.33 18.21
CA VAL A 145 -14.51 -26.21 18.14
C VAL A 145 -15.38 -25.90 19.31
N GLN A 146 -16.60 -25.44 19.07
CA GLN A 146 -17.56 -25.08 20.14
C GLN A 146 -18.79 -25.97 20.08
N PHE A 147 -19.20 -26.49 21.26
CA PHE A 147 -20.35 -27.36 21.44
C PHE A 147 -21.46 -26.58 22.14
N LYS A 148 -22.61 -26.38 21.48
CA LYS A 148 -23.74 -25.60 21.98
C LYS A 148 -25.01 -26.39 22.02
N ASP A 149 -25.77 -26.20 23.11
CA ASP A 149 -27.18 -26.63 23.25
C ASP A 149 -27.41 -28.13 23.05
N GLY A 150 -26.46 -28.96 23.51
CA GLY A 150 -26.55 -30.41 23.36
C GLY A 150 -25.81 -31.20 24.41
N THR A 151 -25.86 -32.52 24.24
CA THR A 151 -25.14 -33.49 25.08
C THR A 151 -24.36 -34.46 24.24
N PHE A 152 -23.23 -34.93 24.76
CA PHE A 152 -22.41 -35.91 24.08
C PHE A 152 -23.06 -37.30 24.11
N THR A 153 -23.01 -37.99 22.99
CA THR A 153 -23.54 -39.34 22.78
C THR A 153 -22.48 -40.39 22.46
N GLY A 154 -21.24 -39.93 22.32
CA GLY A 154 -20.06 -40.75 22.04
C GLY A 154 -18.74 -40.03 22.34
N ASP A 155 -17.65 -40.74 22.20
CA ASP A 155 -16.31 -40.18 22.30
C ASP A 155 -15.98 -39.34 21.05
N VAL A 156 -15.18 -38.28 21.24
CA VAL A 156 -14.73 -37.37 20.20
C VAL A 156 -13.23 -37.42 20.08
N THR A 157 -12.74 -37.52 18.87
CA THR A 157 -11.30 -37.37 18.56
C THR A 157 -11.08 -36.21 17.60
N ILE A 158 -10.24 -35.25 17.99
CA ILE A 158 -9.76 -34.15 17.17
C ILE A 158 -8.32 -34.47 16.82
N SER A 159 -8.03 -34.56 15.53
CA SER A 159 -6.69 -34.91 15.05
C SER A 159 -6.14 -33.80 14.12
N VAL A 160 -4.89 -33.42 14.31
CA VAL A 160 -4.18 -32.46 13.47
C VAL A 160 -3.08 -33.18 12.72
N THR A 161 -3.06 -33.04 11.41
CA THR A 161 -1.98 -33.53 10.53
C THR A 161 -1.15 -32.37 10.04
N PRO A 162 0.15 -32.28 10.38
CA PRO A 162 1.03 -31.20 9.95
C PRO A 162 1.41 -31.36 8.47
N MET A 163 1.66 -30.24 7.82
CA MET A 163 2.38 -30.24 6.53
C MET A 163 3.87 -30.52 6.75
N THR A 164 4.52 -31.10 5.75
CA THR A 164 5.97 -31.06 5.65
C THR A 164 6.43 -29.66 5.22
N GLN A 165 7.70 -29.30 5.46
CA GLN A 165 8.26 -28.02 4.99
C GLN A 165 8.03 -27.82 3.50
N GLN A 166 8.26 -28.84 2.69
CA GLN A 166 8.06 -28.79 1.24
C GLN A 166 6.60 -28.52 0.84
N GLN A 167 5.64 -29.09 1.55
CA GLN A 167 4.21 -28.84 1.32
C GLN A 167 3.82 -27.43 1.74
N ALA A 168 4.30 -26.97 2.89
CA ALA A 168 4.06 -25.62 3.39
C ALA A 168 4.67 -24.56 2.45
N ASP A 169 5.90 -24.76 1.96
CA ASP A 169 6.54 -23.88 0.98
C ASP A 169 5.76 -23.81 -0.34
N ALA A 170 5.23 -24.96 -0.80
CA ALA A 170 4.40 -25.00 -2.00
C ALA A 170 3.06 -24.27 -1.79
N ALA A 171 2.39 -24.48 -0.64
CA ALA A 171 1.15 -23.81 -0.29
C ALA A 171 1.36 -22.29 -0.12
N ALA A 172 2.44 -21.88 0.54
CA ALA A 172 2.79 -20.47 0.70
C ALA A 172 3.00 -19.78 -0.64
N LYS A 173 3.68 -20.41 -1.58
CA LYS A 173 3.84 -19.88 -2.95
C LYS A 173 2.51 -19.75 -3.70
N THR A 174 1.59 -20.69 -3.50
CA THR A 174 0.27 -20.68 -4.15
C THR A 174 -0.63 -19.57 -3.54
N ASN A 175 -0.48 -19.33 -2.25
CA ASN A 175 -1.28 -18.33 -1.51
C ASN A 175 -0.68 -16.92 -1.53
N GLN A 176 0.58 -16.77 -2.01
CA GLN A 176 1.14 -15.43 -2.21
C GLN A 176 0.39 -14.74 -3.35
N ARG A 177 -0.40 -13.72 -3.00
CA ARG A 177 -0.90 -12.78 -3.98
C ARG A 177 0.30 -12.20 -4.72
N GLN A 178 0.37 -12.42 -6.03
CA GLN A 178 1.45 -11.88 -6.85
C GLN A 178 1.18 -10.40 -7.11
N VAL A 179 2.21 -9.59 -6.96
CA VAL A 179 2.17 -8.21 -7.46
C VAL A 179 2.10 -8.31 -8.99
N VAL A 180 1.00 -7.82 -9.56
CA VAL A 180 0.82 -7.78 -11.02
C VAL A 180 1.26 -6.41 -11.50
N PRO A 181 2.27 -6.32 -12.36
CA PRO A 181 2.71 -5.03 -12.89
C PRO A 181 1.59 -4.43 -13.75
N LYS A 182 1.16 -3.22 -13.40
CA LYS A 182 0.33 -2.38 -14.25
C LYS A 182 1.21 -1.44 -15.07
N GLY A 183 2.42 -1.18 -14.56
CA GLY A 183 3.43 -0.35 -15.17
C GLY A 183 3.16 1.15 -15.02
N LYS A 184 2.05 1.67 -15.52
CA LYS A 184 1.69 3.09 -15.43
C LYS A 184 0.30 3.28 -14.83
N TYR A 185 0.22 4.16 -13.83
CA TYR A 185 -1.04 4.59 -13.21
C TYR A 185 -1.34 6.02 -13.66
N SER A 186 -2.49 6.21 -14.26
CA SER A 186 -2.99 7.54 -14.63
C SER A 186 -3.48 8.32 -13.41
N VAL A 187 -3.66 9.63 -13.57
CA VAL A 187 -4.30 10.46 -12.53
C VAL A 187 -5.69 9.90 -12.16
N SER A 188 -6.43 9.35 -13.12
CA SER A 188 -7.74 8.71 -12.88
C SER A 188 -7.62 7.50 -11.96
N ASP A 189 -6.63 6.62 -12.17
CA ASP A 189 -6.40 5.45 -11.32
C ASP A 189 -6.08 5.85 -9.88
N ILE A 190 -5.27 6.90 -9.72
CA ILE A 190 -4.94 7.44 -8.39
C ILE A 190 -6.17 8.05 -7.72
N THR A 191 -6.96 8.81 -8.47
CA THR A 191 -8.21 9.40 -7.96
C THR A 191 -9.20 8.31 -7.53
N GLU A 192 -9.38 7.27 -8.34
CA GLU A 192 -10.26 6.13 -8.02
C GLU A 192 -9.82 5.41 -6.73
N ALA A 193 -8.53 5.23 -6.55
CA ALA A 193 -7.99 4.63 -5.33
C ALA A 193 -8.20 5.54 -4.10
N ILE A 194 -8.00 6.85 -4.22
CA ILE A 194 -8.30 7.81 -3.15
C ILE A 194 -9.79 7.78 -2.81
N ASP A 195 -10.68 7.78 -3.80
CA ASP A 195 -12.13 7.70 -3.59
C ASP A 195 -12.52 6.38 -2.90
N GLY A 196 -11.85 5.28 -3.25
CA GLY A 196 -11.99 3.99 -2.57
C GLY A 196 -11.61 4.06 -1.09
N ILE A 197 -10.49 4.70 -0.76
CA ILE A 197 -10.08 4.96 0.62
C ILE A 197 -11.14 5.77 1.37
N LEU A 198 -11.65 6.84 0.77
CA LEU A 198 -12.66 7.69 1.40
C LEU A 198 -13.99 6.93 1.63
N ALA A 199 -14.37 6.08 0.69
CA ALA A 199 -15.53 5.20 0.84
C ALA A 199 -15.33 4.19 1.98
N TRP A 200 -14.16 3.57 2.06
CA TRP A 200 -13.81 2.67 3.15
C TRP A 200 -13.83 3.37 4.52
N LYS A 201 -13.23 4.56 4.63
CA LYS A 201 -13.26 5.37 5.87
C LYS A 201 -14.69 5.70 6.29
N ARG A 202 -15.59 6.04 5.34
CA ARG A 202 -17.01 6.25 5.62
C ARG A 202 -17.68 5.01 6.19
N ALA A 203 -17.42 3.87 5.58
CA ALA A 203 -17.96 2.59 6.02
C ALA A 203 -17.49 2.24 7.45
N GLN A 204 -16.20 2.43 7.75
CA GLN A 204 -15.62 2.18 9.07
C GLN A 204 -16.23 3.08 10.16
N GLN A 205 -16.52 4.33 9.83
CA GLN A 205 -17.10 5.30 10.77
C GLN A 205 -18.63 5.28 10.79
N GLY A 206 -19.28 4.48 9.94
CA GLY A 206 -20.74 4.48 9.81
C GLY A 206 -21.30 5.79 9.25
N VAL A 207 -20.50 6.54 8.46
CA VAL A 207 -20.86 7.83 7.88
C VAL A 207 -21.44 7.63 6.50
N ALA A 208 -22.66 8.17 6.25
CA ALA A 208 -23.31 8.06 4.97
C ALA A 208 -22.58 8.88 3.88
N GLU A 209 -22.78 8.49 2.62
CA GLU A 209 -22.27 9.25 1.49
C GLU A 209 -22.77 10.71 1.53
N GLY A 210 -21.89 11.66 1.23
CA GLY A 210 -22.18 13.09 1.27
C GLY A 210 -22.20 13.72 2.67
N GLN A 211 -21.98 12.93 3.73
CA GLN A 211 -21.76 13.47 5.08
C GLN A 211 -20.27 13.67 5.35
N PRO A 212 -19.88 14.63 6.21
CA PRO A 212 -18.48 14.86 6.56
C PRO A 212 -17.85 13.63 7.22
N LEU A 213 -16.65 13.26 6.80
CA LEU A 213 -15.82 12.24 7.47
C LEU A 213 -15.26 12.75 8.80
N LEU A 214 -14.89 14.04 8.86
CA LEU A 214 -14.37 14.67 10.05
C LEU A 214 -15.51 15.00 11.03
N SER A 215 -16.22 13.99 11.50
CA SER A 215 -17.42 14.10 12.31
C SER A 215 -17.58 12.96 13.31
N GLY A 216 -18.60 13.03 14.16
CA GLY A 216 -19.00 11.94 15.04
C GLY A 216 -17.91 11.49 16.02
N GLU A 217 -17.69 10.19 16.09
CA GLU A 217 -16.74 9.58 17.02
C GLU A 217 -15.29 9.98 16.72
N LEU A 218 -14.93 10.20 15.44
CA LEU A 218 -13.58 10.61 15.04
C LEU A 218 -13.11 11.86 15.77
N LEU A 219 -14.01 12.82 16.02
CA LEU A 219 -13.68 14.05 16.73
C LEU A 219 -13.19 13.80 18.17
N THR A 220 -13.58 12.68 18.77
CA THR A 220 -13.12 12.31 20.12
C THR A 220 -11.66 11.84 20.14
N TYR A 221 -11.13 11.45 18.97
CA TYR A 221 -9.74 11.02 18.77
C TYR A 221 -8.84 12.15 18.24
N ALA A 222 -9.38 13.35 18.03
CA ALA A 222 -8.57 14.50 17.59
C ALA A 222 -7.39 14.73 18.54
N GLY A 223 -6.20 14.92 17.99
CA GLY A 223 -4.94 14.97 18.74
C GLY A 223 -4.24 13.62 18.91
N SER A 224 -4.77 12.55 18.34
CA SER A 224 -4.14 11.22 18.35
C SER A 224 -3.56 10.85 16.98
N THR A 225 -2.61 9.92 17.00
CA THR A 225 -2.04 9.35 15.77
C THR A 225 -3.10 8.64 14.92
N ALA A 226 -4.14 8.11 15.54
CA ALA A 226 -5.21 7.39 14.84
C ALA A 226 -6.15 8.31 14.04
N ALA A 227 -6.15 9.62 14.30
CA ALA A 227 -7.11 10.54 13.67
C ALA A 227 -6.46 11.66 12.87
N ASP A 228 -5.30 12.19 13.29
CA ASP A 228 -4.77 13.46 12.74
C ASP A 228 -4.21 13.35 11.31
N TRP A 229 -3.90 12.14 10.82
CA TRP A 229 -3.39 11.96 9.45
C TRP A 229 -4.49 12.09 8.38
N LEU A 230 -5.72 11.70 8.71
CA LEU A 230 -6.85 11.78 7.79
C LEU A 230 -7.15 13.22 7.32
N PRO A 231 -7.33 14.25 8.20
CA PRO A 231 -7.56 15.61 7.76
C PRO A 231 -6.40 16.19 6.93
N ILE A 232 -5.16 15.75 7.17
CA ILE A 232 -4.01 16.14 6.33
C ILE A 232 -4.20 15.59 4.91
N GLY A 233 -4.50 14.30 4.76
CA GLY A 233 -4.75 13.68 3.46
C GLY A 233 -5.92 14.34 2.72
N LEU A 234 -7.07 14.50 3.38
CA LEU A 234 -8.27 15.11 2.82
C LEU A 234 -8.02 16.55 2.33
N SER A 235 -7.43 17.39 3.18
CA SER A 235 -7.14 18.77 2.83
C SER A 235 -6.14 18.88 1.68
N ARG A 236 -5.09 18.07 1.69
CA ARG A 236 -4.07 18.09 0.64
C ARG A 236 -4.56 17.53 -0.70
N TYR A 237 -5.56 16.66 -0.68
CA TYR A 237 -6.32 16.24 -1.86
C TYR A 237 -7.30 17.32 -2.33
N GLY A 238 -7.80 18.17 -1.42
CA GLY A 238 -8.81 19.19 -1.69
C GLY A 238 -10.24 18.68 -1.51
N ALA A 239 -10.44 17.63 -0.73
CA ALA A 239 -11.75 17.13 -0.38
C ALA A 239 -12.53 18.16 0.44
N GLU A 240 -13.83 18.33 0.16
CA GLU A 240 -14.72 19.10 1.02
C GLU A 240 -15.11 18.26 2.23
N ASP A 241 -14.88 18.82 3.45
CA ASP A 241 -15.21 18.16 4.71
C ASP A 241 -15.40 19.19 5.84
N ASP A 242 -15.80 18.75 7.03
CA ASP A 242 -16.03 19.63 8.19
C ASP A 242 -14.72 19.85 8.98
N TYR A 243 -13.78 20.54 8.35
CA TYR A 243 -12.50 20.91 8.95
C TYR A 243 -12.67 21.80 10.19
N ASP A 244 -13.71 22.63 10.24
CA ASP A 244 -13.97 23.55 11.36
C ASP A 244 -14.33 22.77 12.64
N SER A 245 -15.15 21.72 12.52
CA SER A 245 -15.47 20.83 13.66
C SER A 245 -14.25 20.06 14.15
N TYR A 246 -13.42 19.55 13.24
CA TYR A 246 -12.19 18.87 13.62
C TYR A 246 -11.20 19.81 14.31
N LEU A 247 -11.02 21.01 13.76
CA LEU A 247 -10.16 22.05 14.34
C LEU A 247 -10.62 22.46 15.75
N ALA A 248 -11.93 22.56 15.98
CA ALA A 248 -12.49 22.87 17.29
C ALA A 248 -12.23 21.76 18.32
N ALA A 249 -12.40 20.49 17.91
CA ALA A 249 -12.10 19.33 18.73
C ALA A 249 -10.60 19.26 19.08
N LEU A 250 -9.75 19.45 18.09
CA LEU A 250 -8.30 19.46 18.25
C LEU A 250 -7.82 20.58 19.17
N ARG A 251 -8.43 21.78 19.06
CA ARG A 251 -8.16 22.90 19.97
C ARG A 251 -8.53 22.55 21.40
N THR A 252 -9.70 21.95 21.60
CA THR A 252 -10.14 21.51 22.94
C THR A 252 -9.15 20.53 23.55
N TYR A 253 -8.67 19.58 22.77
CA TYR A 253 -7.65 18.61 23.19
C TYR A 253 -6.34 19.31 23.60
N VAL A 254 -5.83 20.20 22.75
CA VAL A 254 -4.57 20.92 23.00
C VAL A 254 -4.67 21.77 24.26
N GLU A 255 -5.74 22.58 24.41
CA GLU A 255 -5.94 23.41 25.60
C GLU A 255 -6.03 22.60 26.89
N GLN A 256 -6.68 21.41 26.82
CA GLN A 256 -6.73 20.49 27.96
C GLN A 256 -5.34 19.96 28.31
N LYS A 257 -4.58 19.52 27.30
CA LYS A 257 -3.24 18.98 27.49
C LYS A 257 -2.25 20.02 28.00
N TYR A 258 -2.39 21.26 27.60
CA TYR A 258 -1.51 22.33 28.09
C TYR A 258 -1.73 22.73 29.55
N ARG A 259 -2.78 22.21 30.20
CA ARG A 259 -2.97 22.31 31.67
C ARG A 259 -2.20 21.21 32.41
N GLU A 260 -1.73 20.19 31.70
CA GLU A 260 -0.91 19.10 32.27
C GLU A 260 0.58 19.51 32.28
N PRO A 261 1.38 19.05 33.26
CA PRO A 261 2.80 19.42 33.37
C PRO A 261 3.64 19.02 32.15
N ASP A 262 3.27 17.94 31.49
CA ASP A 262 3.98 17.39 30.35
C ASP A 262 3.39 17.87 29.00
N LYS A 263 2.41 18.76 29.02
CA LYS A 263 1.68 19.27 27.83
C LYS A 263 1.20 18.11 26.95
N LEU A 264 1.51 18.11 25.64
CA LEU A 264 1.10 17.05 24.71
C LEU A 264 1.82 15.72 24.99
N ASP A 265 3.13 15.75 25.24
CA ASP A 265 3.94 14.59 25.63
C ASP A 265 5.27 15.05 26.25
N ARG A 266 5.72 14.33 27.26
CA ARG A 266 6.96 14.64 27.96
C ARG A 266 8.21 14.48 27.09
N THR A 267 8.21 13.53 26.15
CA THR A 267 9.39 13.08 25.41
C THR A 267 9.25 13.14 23.90
N LYS A 268 8.01 13.04 23.38
CA LYS A 268 7.75 12.94 21.95
C LYS A 268 7.42 14.31 21.36
N ALA A 269 8.42 14.97 20.78
CA ALA A 269 8.23 16.23 20.05
C ALA A 269 7.29 16.07 18.85
N THR A 270 7.22 14.88 18.26
CA THR A 270 6.36 14.57 17.11
C THR A 270 4.87 14.74 17.37
N GLU A 271 4.43 14.77 18.64
CA GLU A 271 3.03 15.07 18.95
C GLU A 271 2.69 16.52 18.55
N TRP A 272 3.57 17.49 18.85
CA TRP A 272 3.42 18.88 18.39
C TRP A 272 3.45 18.98 16.87
N HIS A 273 4.37 18.25 16.24
CA HIS A 273 4.58 18.31 14.79
C HIS A 273 3.35 17.81 14.04
N ARG A 274 2.83 16.63 14.40
CA ARG A 274 1.61 16.06 13.81
C ARG A 274 0.41 16.98 13.99
N ILE A 275 0.19 17.45 15.24
CA ILE A 275 -0.92 18.35 15.57
C ILE A 275 -0.79 19.68 14.81
N ALA A 276 0.40 20.26 14.71
CA ALA A 276 0.61 21.50 13.96
C ALA A 276 0.26 21.34 12.47
N LEU A 277 0.66 20.20 11.86
CA LEU A 277 0.31 19.89 10.48
C LEU A 277 -1.20 19.65 10.30
N ALA A 278 -1.86 18.98 11.25
CA ALA A 278 -3.31 18.81 11.25
C ALA A 278 -4.06 20.14 11.40
N VAL A 279 -3.55 21.05 12.27
CA VAL A 279 -4.07 22.40 12.41
C VAL A 279 -4.00 23.17 11.09
N LEU A 280 -2.85 23.13 10.41
CA LEU A 280 -2.68 23.73 9.07
C LEU A 280 -3.66 23.13 8.06
N ALA A 281 -3.77 21.80 8.04
CA ALA A 281 -4.67 21.09 7.14
C ALA A 281 -6.14 21.52 7.32
N CYS A 282 -6.55 21.77 8.55
CA CYS A 282 -7.90 22.26 8.89
C CYS A 282 -8.06 23.79 8.75
N GLY A 283 -7.05 24.53 8.25
CA GLY A 283 -7.13 25.97 8.04
C GLY A 283 -6.88 26.81 9.29
N GLY A 284 -6.29 26.23 10.34
CA GLY A 284 -5.91 26.92 11.56
C GLY A 284 -4.48 27.46 11.53
N ASP A 285 -4.16 28.30 12.52
CA ASP A 285 -2.82 28.84 12.73
C ASP A 285 -2.16 28.13 13.93
N PRO A 286 -1.13 27.27 13.72
CA PRO A 286 -0.46 26.56 14.80
C PRO A 286 0.44 27.47 15.66
N THR A 287 0.68 28.74 15.26
CA THR A 287 1.42 29.69 16.07
C THR A 287 0.54 30.39 17.11
N HIS A 288 -0.80 30.32 16.95
CA HIS A 288 -1.81 30.88 17.83
C HIS A 288 -2.98 29.89 18.01
N PHE A 289 -2.69 28.69 18.53
CA PHE A 289 -3.67 27.61 18.57
C PHE A 289 -4.18 27.33 20.00
N GLY A 290 -5.23 28.04 20.39
CA GLY A 290 -5.83 27.91 21.73
C GLY A 290 -5.11 28.72 22.80
N ARG A 291 -5.50 28.50 24.06
CA ARG A 291 -4.99 29.23 25.24
C ARG A 291 -4.49 28.26 26.30
N ASP A 292 -3.33 28.58 26.89
CA ASP A 292 -2.82 27.87 28.07
C ASP A 292 -3.63 28.27 29.36
N GLU A 293 -3.25 27.67 30.49
CA GLU A 293 -3.90 27.96 31.79
C GLU A 293 -3.81 29.42 32.24
N ASN A 294 -2.86 30.20 31.74
CA ASN A 294 -2.63 31.60 32.03
C ASN A 294 -3.31 32.53 31.01
N GLY A 295 -3.97 31.98 30.01
CA GLY A 295 -4.61 32.70 28.92
C GLY A 295 -3.65 33.19 27.83
N ALA A 296 -2.40 32.71 27.82
CA ALA A 296 -1.45 32.98 26.76
C ALA A 296 -1.71 32.11 25.51
N ASP A 297 -1.39 32.65 24.34
CA ASP A 297 -1.49 31.90 23.09
C ASP A 297 -0.56 30.68 23.10
N ILE A 298 -1.07 29.54 22.68
CA ILE A 298 -0.27 28.31 22.48
C ILE A 298 0.36 28.40 21.11
N ASN A 299 1.70 28.32 21.05
CA ASN A 299 2.48 28.26 19.83
C ASN A 299 3.04 26.87 19.65
N LEU A 300 2.34 26.04 18.86
CA LEU A 300 2.73 24.65 18.61
C LEU A 300 4.06 24.55 17.83
N ILE A 301 4.40 25.56 17.04
CA ILE A 301 5.66 25.61 16.27
C ILE A 301 6.84 25.88 17.21
N ALA A 302 6.72 26.87 18.08
CA ALA A 302 7.77 27.18 19.05
C ALA A 302 7.99 26.02 20.02
N ASP A 303 6.92 25.59 20.70
CA ASP A 303 6.95 24.51 21.69
C ASP A 303 7.35 23.15 21.07
N GLY A 304 6.97 22.94 19.81
CA GLY A 304 7.29 21.73 19.06
C GLY A 304 8.75 21.66 18.63
N VAL A 305 9.42 22.80 18.36
CA VAL A 305 10.73 22.79 17.73
C VAL A 305 11.79 23.58 18.50
N TYR A 306 11.67 24.91 18.55
CA TYR A 306 12.80 25.77 18.94
C TYR A 306 12.69 26.39 20.32
N ASP A 307 11.55 26.30 20.99
CA ASP A 307 11.32 26.76 22.37
C ASP A 307 10.54 25.73 23.19
N ARG A 308 11.13 24.57 23.37
CA ARG A 308 10.48 23.42 24.02
C ARG A 308 10.35 23.56 25.55
N GLY A 309 10.92 24.62 26.13
CA GLY A 309 10.80 24.90 27.55
C GLY A 309 11.29 23.75 28.44
N LYS A 310 10.39 23.15 29.24
CA LYS A 310 10.70 22.07 30.17
C LYS A 310 10.54 20.66 29.56
N THR A 311 9.96 20.54 28.37
CA THR A 311 9.85 19.24 27.69
C THR A 311 11.20 18.81 27.12
N ALA A 312 11.37 17.52 26.88
CA ALA A 312 12.64 17.00 26.35
C ALA A 312 12.96 17.60 24.96
N ASP A 313 14.23 17.70 24.63
CA ASP A 313 14.68 18.18 23.34
C ASP A 313 14.24 17.24 22.16
N LEU A 314 14.42 17.72 20.94
CA LEU A 314 14.02 17.00 19.71
C LEU A 314 14.65 15.61 19.60
N GLY A 315 15.88 15.46 20.04
CA GLY A 315 16.62 14.20 19.93
C GLY A 315 16.22 13.12 20.93
N ARG A 316 15.36 13.42 21.89
CA ARG A 316 14.99 12.47 22.96
C ARG A 316 14.35 11.18 22.42
N GLN A 317 13.51 11.28 21.43
CA GLN A 317 12.87 10.15 20.77
C GLN A 317 13.67 9.60 19.57
N GLY A 318 14.90 10.05 19.38
CA GLY A 318 15.75 9.73 18.24
C GLY A 318 15.56 10.72 17.09
N LEU A 319 15.96 10.29 15.88
CA LEU A 319 16.02 11.17 14.71
C LEU A 319 14.65 11.78 14.32
N ASN A 320 13.55 11.07 14.56
CA ASN A 320 12.20 11.52 14.20
C ASN A 320 11.84 12.91 14.72
N GLY A 321 12.29 13.28 15.92
CA GLY A 321 12.05 14.63 16.44
C GLY A 321 12.68 15.72 15.59
N TRP A 322 13.89 15.49 15.08
CA TRP A 322 14.60 16.42 14.19
C TRP A 322 13.95 16.49 12.82
N LEU A 323 13.57 15.34 12.23
CA LEU A 323 12.98 15.25 10.90
C LEU A 323 11.64 15.99 10.85
N TRP A 324 10.73 15.61 11.73
CA TRP A 324 9.38 16.21 11.78
C TRP A 324 9.40 17.65 12.26
N GLY A 325 10.37 18.02 13.11
CA GLY A 325 10.60 19.41 13.48
C GLY A 325 10.94 20.28 12.28
N LEU A 326 11.84 19.81 11.41
CA LEU A 326 12.22 20.51 10.18
C LEU A 326 11.04 20.59 9.19
N ILE A 327 10.33 19.45 8.96
CA ILE A 327 9.13 19.42 8.12
C ILE A 327 8.10 20.46 8.60
N THR A 328 7.83 20.49 9.91
CA THR A 328 6.86 21.42 10.52
C THR A 328 7.29 22.89 10.35
N LEU A 329 8.56 23.19 10.56
CA LEU A 329 9.07 24.56 10.34
C LEU A 329 8.97 25.01 8.88
N ASP A 330 9.20 24.08 7.95
CA ASP A 330 9.22 24.38 6.53
C ASP A 330 7.83 24.34 5.88
N SER A 331 6.84 23.76 6.58
CA SER A 331 5.46 23.64 6.08
C SER A 331 4.86 24.98 5.62
N MET A 332 5.16 26.07 6.38
CA MET A 332 4.82 27.47 6.05
C MET A 332 6.06 28.40 6.08
N LYS A 333 7.27 27.85 6.13
CA LYS A 333 8.52 28.61 6.30
C LYS A 333 8.52 29.52 7.53
N TYR A 334 8.03 29.02 8.67
CA TYR A 334 7.96 29.79 9.91
C TYR A 334 9.29 30.43 10.26
N THR A 335 9.25 31.68 10.67
CA THR A 335 10.43 32.42 11.14
C THR A 335 10.89 31.90 12.50
N ILE A 336 12.17 31.59 12.63
CA ILE A 336 12.79 31.24 13.91
C ILE A 336 13.34 32.51 14.55
N PRO A 337 12.91 32.88 15.77
CA PRO A 337 13.40 34.07 16.46
C PRO A 337 14.89 34.00 16.73
N ALA A 338 15.55 35.18 16.80
CA ALA A 338 16.93 35.25 17.22
C ALA A 338 17.05 34.79 18.68
N GLY A 339 18.01 33.92 18.94
CA GLY A 339 18.25 33.31 20.27
C GLY A 339 17.42 32.05 20.57
N ALA A 340 16.64 31.57 19.62
CA ALA A 340 16.01 30.25 19.70
C ALA A 340 17.02 29.12 19.86
N SER A 341 16.57 27.98 20.40
CA SER A 341 17.46 26.83 20.68
C SER A 341 18.08 26.23 19.42
N TYR A 342 17.39 26.32 18.28
CA TYR A 342 17.84 25.73 17.01
C TYR A 342 17.52 26.67 15.84
N THR A 343 18.43 26.71 14.87
CA THR A 343 18.23 27.28 13.54
C THR A 343 17.95 26.16 12.52
N ARG A 344 17.38 26.48 11.36
CA ARG A 344 17.22 25.51 10.27
C ARG A 344 18.53 24.87 9.85
N THR A 345 19.60 25.67 9.79
CA THR A 345 20.92 25.17 9.42
C THR A 345 21.44 24.15 10.44
N GLU A 346 21.19 24.35 11.72
CA GLU A 346 21.56 23.39 12.77
C GLU A 346 20.71 22.13 12.70
N LEU A 347 19.41 22.25 12.46
CA LEU A 347 18.53 21.09 12.25
C LEU A 347 19.02 20.23 11.08
N VAL A 348 19.27 20.84 9.91
CA VAL A 348 19.79 20.12 8.74
C VAL A 348 21.13 19.46 9.03
N LYS A 349 22.08 20.18 9.66
CA LYS A 349 23.38 19.62 10.04
C LYS A 349 23.24 18.46 11.02
N THR A 350 22.35 18.59 11.99
CA THR A 350 22.06 17.51 12.95
C THR A 350 21.50 16.29 12.24
N ILE A 351 20.51 16.46 11.36
CA ILE A 351 19.95 15.36 10.57
C ILE A 351 21.05 14.67 9.76
N LEU A 352 21.86 15.42 9.02
CA LEU A 352 22.97 14.87 8.24
C LEU A 352 24.01 14.14 9.08
N SER A 353 24.23 14.54 10.34
CA SER A 353 25.13 13.84 11.26
C SER A 353 24.64 12.45 11.67
N TYR A 354 23.36 12.14 11.47
CA TYR A 354 22.78 10.82 11.70
C TYR A 354 22.89 9.89 10.48
N GLN A 355 23.39 10.37 9.33
CA GLN A 355 23.59 9.51 8.17
C GLN A 355 24.61 8.42 8.50
N LEU A 356 24.23 7.17 8.28
CA LEU A 356 25.01 5.99 8.60
C LEU A 356 26.10 5.74 7.55
N SER A 357 27.03 4.83 7.88
CA SER A 357 28.11 4.43 6.95
C SER A 357 27.60 3.68 5.71
N ASP A 358 26.35 3.21 5.73
CA ASP A 358 25.66 2.62 4.58
C ASP A 358 24.80 3.63 3.80
N ASP A 359 25.02 4.92 4.04
CA ASP A 359 24.39 6.07 3.40
C ASP A 359 22.90 6.29 3.70
N GLY A 360 22.27 5.45 4.50
CA GLY A 360 20.89 5.62 4.95
C GLY A 360 20.78 6.25 6.34
N PHE A 361 19.60 6.15 6.92
CA PHE A 361 19.27 6.68 8.25
C PHE A 361 18.56 5.64 9.09
N ASN A 362 18.71 5.75 10.42
CA ASN A 362 17.94 4.96 11.38
C ASN A 362 17.50 5.85 12.54
N LEU A 363 16.51 5.40 13.29
CA LEU A 363 15.94 6.16 14.42
C LEU A 363 17.01 6.54 15.45
N ARG A 364 17.99 5.67 15.66
CA ARG A 364 19.13 5.89 16.56
C ARG A 364 20.41 5.37 15.92
N VAL A 365 21.49 6.11 16.12
CA VAL A 365 22.82 5.68 15.68
C VAL A 365 23.50 4.93 16.82
N ALA A 366 23.80 3.66 16.58
CA ALA A 366 24.58 2.80 17.45
C ALA A 366 25.60 2.01 16.62
N GLN A 367 26.55 1.37 17.27
CA GLN A 367 27.51 0.51 16.58
C GLN A 367 26.75 -0.63 15.86
N GLY A 368 26.94 -0.76 14.54
CA GLY A 368 26.27 -1.76 13.71
C GLY A 368 24.85 -1.41 13.26
N SER A 369 24.39 -0.17 13.50
CA SER A 369 23.12 0.30 12.92
C SER A 369 23.18 0.27 11.40
N THR A 370 22.12 -0.22 10.78
CA THR A 370 21.88 -0.20 9.34
C THR A 370 20.70 0.69 9.01
N ALA A 371 20.61 1.15 7.77
CA ALA A 371 19.53 1.97 7.31
C ALA A 371 18.17 1.27 7.49
N ASP A 372 17.21 2.05 7.96
CA ASP A 372 15.79 1.70 7.97
C ASP A 372 15.08 2.47 6.84
N PRO A 373 14.21 1.84 6.03
CA PRO A 373 13.58 2.51 4.89
C PRO A 373 12.67 3.67 5.31
N ASP A 374 11.91 3.53 6.40
CA ASP A 374 10.98 4.58 6.88
C ASP A 374 11.73 5.81 7.32
N ILE A 375 12.75 5.62 8.16
CA ILE A 375 13.56 6.72 8.71
C ILE A 375 14.39 7.38 7.59
N THR A 376 14.91 6.60 6.65
CA THR A 376 15.63 7.11 5.50
C THR A 376 14.69 7.94 4.60
N ALA A 377 13.49 7.45 4.33
CA ALA A 377 12.48 8.17 3.56
C ALA A 377 12.07 9.49 4.26
N MET A 378 11.78 9.45 5.56
CA MET A 378 11.44 10.66 6.34
C MET A 378 12.59 11.67 6.36
N ALA A 379 13.86 11.21 6.43
CA ALA A 379 15.02 12.10 6.35
C ALA A 379 15.08 12.81 4.98
N ILE A 380 14.85 12.08 3.89
CA ILE A 380 14.75 12.68 2.54
C ILE A 380 13.60 13.68 2.48
N GLN A 381 12.42 13.35 3.00
CA GLN A 381 11.26 14.27 3.06
C GLN A 381 11.62 15.59 3.75
N SER A 382 12.25 15.52 4.92
CA SER A 382 12.62 16.70 5.69
C SER A 382 13.62 17.62 4.97
N MET A 383 14.48 17.04 4.13
CA MET A 383 15.47 17.76 3.36
C MET A 383 15.01 18.18 1.96
N GLY A 384 13.78 17.81 1.57
CA GLY A 384 13.24 18.09 0.24
C GLY A 384 13.35 19.54 -0.22
N PRO A 385 12.97 20.55 0.58
CA PRO A 385 13.11 21.97 0.20
C PRO A 385 14.55 22.38 -0.13
N TYR A 386 15.53 21.85 0.59
CA TYR A 386 16.95 22.15 0.42
C TYR A 386 17.59 21.38 -0.73
N TYR A 387 17.14 20.16 -0.96
CA TYR A 387 17.54 19.34 -2.10
C TYR A 387 17.18 20.00 -3.42
N ARG A 388 15.92 20.42 -3.57
CA ARG A 388 15.42 21.08 -4.80
C ARG A 388 16.10 22.42 -5.09
N THR A 389 16.51 23.13 -4.06
CA THR A 389 17.21 24.42 -4.20
C THR A 389 18.74 24.29 -4.15
N SER A 390 19.26 23.08 -4.01
CA SER A 390 20.70 22.78 -3.86
C SER A 390 21.38 23.61 -2.77
N THR A 391 20.66 23.85 -1.66
CA THR A 391 21.16 24.64 -0.53
C THR A 391 21.61 23.73 0.63
N LEU A 392 22.42 24.27 1.54
CA LEU A 392 22.93 23.61 2.74
C LEU A 392 23.69 22.29 2.48
N ASN A 393 24.16 22.07 1.25
CA ASN A 393 24.93 20.89 0.82
C ASN A 393 24.21 19.55 1.10
N VAL A 394 22.87 19.53 1.00
CA VAL A 394 22.07 18.31 1.24
C VAL A 394 21.99 17.40 0.03
N LYS A 395 22.32 17.91 -1.19
CA LYS A 395 22.11 17.15 -2.43
C LYS A 395 22.84 15.81 -2.43
N ASP A 396 24.14 15.81 -2.24
CA ASP A 396 24.93 14.58 -2.23
C ASP A 396 24.53 13.59 -1.12
N PRO A 397 24.31 14.00 0.15
CA PRO A 397 23.79 13.09 1.17
C PRO A 397 22.42 12.49 0.82
N VAL A 398 21.52 13.28 0.24
CA VAL A 398 20.19 12.81 -0.17
C VAL A 398 20.29 11.86 -1.37
N ASP A 399 21.14 12.16 -2.36
CA ASP A 399 21.37 11.26 -3.50
C ASP A 399 21.89 9.89 -3.05
N ARG A 400 22.82 9.85 -2.08
CA ARG A 400 23.27 8.58 -1.48
C ARG A 400 22.17 7.87 -0.71
N ALA A 401 21.34 8.61 0.03
CA ALA A 401 20.20 8.03 0.75
C ALA A 401 19.15 7.44 -0.20
N LEU A 402 18.90 8.09 -1.34
CA LEU A 402 18.03 7.58 -2.41
C LEU A 402 18.57 6.27 -3.01
N GLU A 403 19.88 6.24 -3.27
CA GLU A 403 20.53 5.01 -3.74
C GLU A 403 20.42 3.90 -2.69
N ARG A 404 20.60 4.23 -1.40
CA ARG A 404 20.42 3.26 -0.32
C ARG A 404 19.00 2.74 -0.23
N LEU A 405 17.98 3.59 -0.37
CA LEU A 405 16.57 3.14 -0.45
C LEU A 405 16.35 2.17 -1.61
N SER A 406 16.90 2.47 -2.79
CA SER A 406 16.84 1.56 -3.94
C SER A 406 17.45 0.19 -3.63
N GLN A 407 18.53 0.13 -2.85
CA GLN A 407 19.16 -1.12 -2.44
C GLN A 407 18.35 -1.88 -1.36
N LEU A 408 17.59 -1.18 -0.53
CA LEU A 408 16.69 -1.76 0.47
C LEU A 408 15.37 -2.25 -0.12
N GLN A 409 15.01 -1.78 -1.32
CA GLN A 409 13.81 -2.19 -2.02
C GLN A 409 13.89 -3.68 -2.40
N LEU A 410 12.83 -4.42 -2.09
CA LEU A 410 12.74 -5.85 -2.36
C LEU A 410 12.45 -6.12 -3.85
N ASP A 411 12.63 -7.37 -4.27
CA ASP A 411 12.30 -7.83 -5.63
C ASP A 411 10.82 -7.66 -5.99
N THR A 412 9.96 -7.51 -5.00
CA THR A 412 8.53 -7.21 -5.08
C THR A 412 8.22 -5.71 -5.09
N ALA A 413 9.26 -4.89 -5.22
CA ALA A 413 9.25 -3.43 -5.25
C ALA A 413 8.75 -2.72 -3.98
N ASP A 414 8.37 -3.44 -2.94
CA ASP A 414 8.03 -2.91 -1.62
C ASP A 414 9.24 -2.92 -0.66
N PHE A 415 8.99 -2.62 0.61
CA PHE A 415 10.02 -2.51 1.62
C PHE A 415 9.71 -3.35 2.86
N ARG A 416 10.77 -3.66 3.60
CA ARG A 416 10.70 -4.31 4.90
C ARG A 416 11.30 -3.37 5.96
N SER A 417 10.50 -3.00 6.95
CA SER A 417 10.94 -2.24 8.12
C SER A 417 10.59 -3.01 9.39
N TRP A 418 11.47 -2.96 10.38
CA TRP A 418 11.31 -3.64 11.68
C TRP A 418 10.97 -5.14 11.60
N GLY A 419 11.36 -5.79 10.52
CA GLY A 419 11.17 -7.23 10.32
C GLY A 419 9.98 -7.60 9.43
N THR A 420 9.07 -6.68 9.13
CA THR A 420 7.83 -6.95 8.38
C THR A 420 7.78 -6.17 7.07
N ARG A 421 7.38 -6.83 5.97
CA ARG A 421 7.02 -6.15 4.72
C ARG A 421 5.69 -5.45 4.94
N ASN A 422 5.63 -4.15 4.66
CA ASN A 422 4.43 -3.39 4.96
C ASN A 422 4.17 -2.26 3.94
N SER A 423 2.93 -1.83 3.85
CA SER A 423 2.47 -0.78 2.94
C SER A 423 2.93 0.61 3.39
N GLU A 424 3.09 0.82 4.69
CA GLU A 424 3.48 2.12 5.26
C GLU A 424 4.89 2.49 4.85
N SER A 425 5.85 1.54 4.87
CA SER A 425 7.22 1.78 4.39
C SER A 425 7.23 2.16 2.91
N THR A 426 6.45 1.46 2.09
CA THR A 426 6.30 1.79 0.66
C THR A 426 5.69 3.19 0.50
N SER A 427 4.68 3.53 1.29
CA SER A 427 4.04 4.86 1.30
C SER A 427 5.03 5.96 1.68
N GLN A 428 5.85 5.76 2.72
CA GLN A 428 6.87 6.74 3.12
C GLN A 428 7.91 6.98 2.03
N VAL A 429 8.33 5.92 1.32
CA VAL A 429 9.27 6.07 0.20
C VAL A 429 8.62 6.84 -0.96
N ILE A 430 7.37 6.55 -1.33
CA ILE A 430 6.64 7.32 -2.34
C ILE A 430 6.58 8.80 -1.97
N ILE A 431 6.18 9.14 -0.74
CA ILE A 431 6.12 10.53 -0.27
C ILE A 431 7.51 11.19 -0.36
N SER A 432 8.56 10.45 0.00
CA SER A 432 9.94 10.98 -0.04
C SER A 432 10.37 11.34 -1.45
N LEU A 433 10.12 10.48 -2.43
CA LEU A 433 10.42 10.74 -3.85
C LEU A 433 9.66 11.96 -4.36
N CYS A 434 8.35 12.02 -4.11
CA CYS A 434 7.54 13.19 -4.46
C CYS A 434 8.06 14.47 -3.81
N SER A 435 8.59 14.40 -2.57
CA SER A 435 9.11 15.55 -1.86
C SER A 435 10.36 16.15 -2.50
N VAL A 436 11.18 15.34 -3.17
CA VAL A 436 12.40 15.77 -3.88
C VAL A 436 12.19 15.89 -5.40
N GLY A 437 10.97 15.66 -5.89
CA GLY A 437 10.61 15.85 -7.30
C GLY A 437 10.92 14.64 -8.18
N ILE A 438 11.07 13.48 -7.61
CA ILE A 438 11.28 12.22 -8.32
C ILE A 438 9.94 11.53 -8.52
N ASP A 439 9.68 11.05 -9.73
CA ASP A 439 8.48 10.27 -10.02
C ASP A 439 8.63 8.83 -9.49
N PRO A 440 7.77 8.39 -8.57
CA PRO A 440 7.86 7.05 -7.99
C PRO A 440 7.47 5.92 -8.96
N GLN A 441 6.89 6.24 -10.10
CA GLN A 441 6.52 5.24 -11.12
C GLN A 441 7.65 4.95 -12.10
N ASN A 442 8.45 5.98 -12.45
CA ASN A 442 9.33 5.92 -13.59
C ASN A 442 10.84 6.02 -13.25
N ASP A 443 11.21 6.33 -11.98
CA ASP A 443 12.62 6.36 -11.62
C ASP A 443 13.22 4.94 -11.65
N PRO A 444 14.20 4.66 -12.53
CA PRO A 444 14.72 3.30 -12.75
C PRO A 444 15.36 2.69 -11.52
N ARG A 445 15.78 3.48 -10.53
CA ARG A 445 16.30 2.98 -9.27
C ARG A 445 15.25 2.23 -8.48
N PHE A 446 13.97 2.62 -8.62
CA PHE A 446 12.83 2.10 -7.87
C PHE A 446 11.93 1.17 -8.68
N VAL A 447 12.38 0.72 -9.84
CA VAL A 447 11.72 -0.34 -10.61
C VAL A 447 12.47 -1.65 -10.37
N LYS A 448 11.79 -2.66 -9.82
CA LYS A 448 12.33 -4.01 -9.52
C LYS A 448 11.53 -5.06 -10.25
N ASN A 449 12.17 -5.85 -11.10
CA ASN A 449 11.50 -6.91 -11.88
C ASN A 449 10.30 -6.40 -12.71
N GLY A 450 10.36 -5.16 -13.20
CA GLY A 450 9.27 -4.53 -13.94
C GLY A 450 8.13 -3.99 -13.07
N LEU A 451 8.27 -4.03 -11.74
CA LEU A 451 7.32 -3.47 -10.77
C LEU A 451 7.83 -2.12 -10.29
N ASN A 452 6.98 -1.11 -10.30
CA ASN A 452 7.25 0.19 -9.70
C ASN A 452 6.67 0.30 -8.28
N LEU A 453 6.89 1.43 -7.61
CA LEU A 453 6.42 1.64 -6.23
C LEU A 453 4.89 1.68 -6.10
N LEU A 454 4.17 2.08 -7.14
CA LEU A 454 2.71 2.05 -7.11
C LEU A 454 2.18 0.63 -7.27
N ASP A 455 2.78 -0.19 -8.13
CA ASP A 455 2.46 -1.62 -8.19
C ASP A 455 2.62 -2.26 -6.81
N ALA A 456 3.71 -1.92 -6.11
CA ALA A 456 3.98 -2.40 -4.76
C ALA A 456 2.99 -1.88 -3.72
N LEU A 457 2.56 -0.62 -3.79
CA LEU A 457 1.55 -0.07 -2.89
C LEU A 457 0.17 -0.68 -3.15
N PHE A 458 -0.26 -0.75 -4.41
CA PHE A 458 -1.55 -1.32 -4.80
C PHE A 458 -1.66 -2.83 -4.51
N TYR A 459 -0.55 -3.53 -4.35
CA TYR A 459 -0.55 -4.90 -3.83
C TYR A 459 -1.27 -5.03 -2.49
N TYR A 460 -1.19 -4.01 -1.63
CA TYR A 460 -1.82 -3.99 -0.31
C TYR A 460 -3.27 -3.48 -0.33
N GLN A 461 -3.76 -2.95 -1.46
CA GLN A 461 -5.15 -2.50 -1.57
C GLN A 461 -6.11 -3.68 -1.50
N GLN A 462 -7.16 -3.54 -0.68
CA GLN A 462 -8.20 -4.53 -0.51
C GLN A 462 -9.44 -4.20 -1.36
N GLU A 463 -10.32 -5.18 -1.54
CA GLU A 463 -11.56 -5.03 -2.32
C GLU A 463 -12.52 -4.00 -1.71
N ASP A 464 -12.42 -3.74 -0.41
CA ASP A 464 -13.22 -2.74 0.31
C ASP A 464 -12.72 -1.30 0.11
N GLY A 465 -11.58 -1.12 -0.57
CA GLY A 465 -10.95 0.17 -0.86
C GLY A 465 -9.90 0.60 0.18
N GLY A 466 -9.79 -0.07 1.32
CA GLY A 466 -8.75 0.16 2.30
C GLY A 466 -7.42 -0.51 1.92
N PHE A 467 -6.39 -0.32 2.74
CA PHE A 467 -5.07 -0.91 2.55
C PHE A 467 -4.68 -1.75 3.75
N ALA A 468 -4.15 -2.93 3.49
CA ALA A 468 -3.60 -3.77 4.53
C ALA A 468 -2.23 -3.24 4.99
N HIS A 469 -1.95 -3.39 6.29
CA HIS A 469 -0.61 -3.17 6.82
C HIS A 469 0.39 -4.12 6.14
N SER A 470 0.12 -5.41 6.23
CA SER A 470 0.99 -6.47 5.70
C SER A 470 0.17 -7.70 5.34
N TYR A 471 0.76 -8.60 4.55
CA TYR A 471 0.32 -10.00 4.43
C TYR A 471 1.12 -10.95 5.33
N GLU A 472 2.06 -10.40 6.11
CA GLU A 472 2.84 -11.10 7.12
C GLU A 472 2.31 -10.72 8.52
N LEU A 473 2.42 -11.64 9.47
CA LEU A 473 2.14 -11.29 10.87
C LEU A 473 3.23 -10.35 11.38
N ASP A 474 2.84 -9.20 11.89
CA ASP A 474 3.75 -8.26 12.54
C ASP A 474 3.64 -8.38 14.06
N GLU A 475 4.65 -8.98 14.69
CA GLU A 475 4.71 -9.09 16.15
C GLU A 475 4.81 -7.72 16.85
N GLY A 476 5.34 -6.71 16.15
CA GLY A 476 5.41 -5.32 16.63
C GLY A 476 4.08 -4.58 16.57
N ASN A 477 3.16 -5.03 15.71
CA ASN A 477 1.81 -4.47 15.52
C ASN A 477 0.75 -5.58 15.51
N PRO A 478 0.49 -6.25 16.64
CA PRO A 478 -0.41 -7.40 16.72
C PRO A 478 -1.89 -7.05 16.47
N SER A 479 -2.23 -5.77 16.39
CA SER A 479 -3.58 -5.32 16.03
C SER A 479 -3.82 -5.28 14.52
N ALA A 480 -2.77 -5.21 13.73
CA ALA A 480 -2.88 -5.26 12.27
C ALA A 480 -3.00 -6.72 11.81
N VAL A 481 -4.07 -7.00 11.12
CA VAL A 481 -4.36 -8.36 10.66
C VAL A 481 -3.84 -8.55 9.24
N PRO A 482 -3.05 -9.61 8.99
CA PRO A 482 -2.51 -9.86 7.67
C PRO A 482 -3.58 -9.92 6.57
N GLY A 483 -3.42 -9.09 5.55
CA GLY A 483 -4.31 -9.08 4.38
C GLY A 483 -5.67 -8.41 4.60
N GLU A 484 -5.89 -7.71 5.72
CA GLU A 484 -7.08 -6.92 5.95
C GLU A 484 -6.77 -5.43 5.99
N SER A 485 -7.77 -4.63 5.62
CA SER A 485 -7.67 -3.18 5.66
C SER A 485 -7.41 -2.69 7.07
N ASP A 486 -6.31 -1.98 7.25
CA ASP A 486 -5.88 -1.35 8.50
C ASP A 486 -6.01 0.17 8.41
N SER A 487 -6.40 0.81 9.51
CA SER A 487 -6.67 2.24 9.51
C SER A 487 -5.40 3.08 9.31
N MET A 488 -4.29 2.67 9.94
CA MET A 488 -3.01 3.38 9.82
C MET A 488 -2.41 3.18 8.42
N ALA A 489 -2.41 1.95 7.93
CA ALA A 489 -1.95 1.60 6.58
C ALA A 489 -2.74 2.38 5.52
N THR A 490 -4.06 2.46 5.67
CA THR A 490 -4.94 3.19 4.76
C THR A 490 -4.67 4.70 4.79
N ASP A 491 -4.43 5.29 5.97
CA ASP A 491 -4.06 6.72 6.07
C ASP A 491 -2.69 7.01 5.44
N GLN A 492 -1.71 6.13 5.62
CA GLN A 492 -0.40 6.27 4.99
C GLN A 492 -0.49 6.12 3.46
N ALA A 493 -1.29 5.17 2.98
CA ALA A 493 -1.56 5.01 1.54
C ALA A 493 -2.28 6.25 0.96
N LEU A 494 -3.25 6.83 1.69
CA LEU A 494 -3.88 8.10 1.30
C LEU A 494 -2.84 9.20 1.11
N LEU A 495 -1.94 9.39 2.08
CA LEU A 495 -0.91 10.41 2.01
C LEU A 495 0.06 10.19 0.83
N ALA A 496 0.42 8.92 0.56
CA ALA A 496 1.26 8.56 -0.56
C ALA A 496 0.57 8.84 -1.91
N LEU A 497 -0.67 8.38 -2.09
CA LEU A 497 -1.44 8.60 -3.31
C LEU A 497 -1.74 10.08 -3.55
N VAL A 498 -2.05 10.83 -2.48
CA VAL A 498 -2.20 12.28 -2.56
C VAL A 498 -0.89 12.96 -2.95
N SER A 499 0.26 12.46 -2.50
CA SER A 499 1.57 13.00 -2.91
C SER A 499 1.81 12.81 -4.41
N VAL A 500 1.50 11.61 -4.93
CA VAL A 500 1.60 11.31 -6.38
C VAL A 500 0.62 12.15 -7.18
N TRP A 501 -0.64 12.24 -6.73
CA TRP A 501 -1.68 13.05 -7.37
C TRP A 501 -1.27 14.53 -7.43
N ARG A 502 -0.77 15.08 -6.31
CA ARG A 502 -0.28 16.47 -6.26
C ARG A 502 0.90 16.71 -7.20
N GLN A 503 1.82 15.77 -7.24
CA GLN A 503 2.97 15.83 -8.14
C GLN A 503 2.52 15.85 -9.60
N ALA A 504 1.60 14.95 -9.99
CA ALA A 504 1.04 14.90 -11.33
C ALA A 504 0.24 16.18 -11.72
N GLN A 505 -0.32 16.89 -10.74
CA GLN A 505 -1.02 18.16 -10.94
C GLN A 505 -0.10 19.39 -10.86
N GLY A 506 1.21 19.20 -10.65
CA GLY A 506 2.17 20.31 -10.50
C GLY A 506 1.98 21.12 -9.23
N MET A 507 1.40 20.52 -8.19
CA MET A 507 1.17 21.15 -6.89
C MET A 507 2.37 21.00 -5.95
N SER A 508 2.42 21.84 -4.90
CA SER A 508 3.44 21.73 -3.84
C SER A 508 3.44 20.35 -3.17
N PRO A 509 4.59 19.86 -2.67
CA PRO A 509 4.67 18.60 -1.94
C PRO A 509 3.72 18.51 -0.75
N LEU A 510 3.44 17.31 -0.27
CA LEU A 510 2.42 17.00 0.72
C LEU A 510 2.44 17.92 1.95
N TYR A 511 3.60 18.15 2.53
CA TYR A 511 3.75 18.95 3.75
C TYR A 511 4.15 20.40 3.51
N ASP A 512 4.12 20.87 2.27
CA ASP A 512 4.33 22.28 1.93
C ASP A 512 2.97 22.97 1.77
N PHE A 513 2.51 23.64 2.83
CA PHE A 513 1.21 24.30 2.88
C PHE A 513 1.24 25.75 2.39
N ARG A 514 2.38 26.24 1.89
CA ARG A 514 2.50 27.59 1.34
C ARG A 514 1.59 27.80 0.13
N PRO A 515 1.24 29.07 -0.17
CA PRO A 515 0.37 29.43 -1.31
C PRO A 515 0.80 28.80 -2.62
N GLY A 516 -0.15 28.29 -3.37
CA GLY A 516 0.05 27.44 -4.57
C GLY A 516 -0.43 26.01 -4.37
N GLY A 517 -0.71 25.61 -3.12
CA GLY A 517 -1.39 24.36 -2.77
C GLY A 517 -2.93 24.50 -2.76
N VAL A 518 -3.64 23.39 -2.57
CA VAL A 518 -5.10 23.32 -2.60
C VAL A 518 -5.78 24.06 -1.42
N SER A 519 -5.05 24.33 -0.34
CA SER A 519 -5.59 24.97 0.85
C SER A 519 -5.48 26.49 0.79
N SER A 520 -6.45 27.16 0.17
CA SER A 520 -6.57 28.62 0.14
C SER A 520 -7.00 29.25 1.48
N LYS A 521 -7.41 28.44 2.46
CA LYS A 521 -7.92 28.94 3.75
C LYS A 521 -6.84 29.39 4.75
N ILE A 522 -5.56 29.08 4.46
CA ILE A 522 -4.43 29.28 5.39
C ILE A 522 -3.65 30.55 5.08
N LEU A 523 -4.04 31.28 4.05
CA LEU A 523 -3.25 32.40 3.55
C LEU A 523 -3.56 33.66 4.30
N THR A 524 -2.53 34.24 4.96
CA THR A 524 -2.55 35.68 5.27
C THR A 524 -2.29 36.46 3.97
N PRO A 525 -2.78 37.72 3.85
CA PRO A 525 -2.52 38.56 2.68
C PRO A 525 -1.04 38.73 2.34
N GLU A 526 -0.16 38.69 3.32
CA GLU A 526 1.30 38.82 3.16
C GLU A 526 1.93 37.52 2.62
N GLU A 527 1.35 36.37 2.91
CA GLU A 527 1.82 35.07 2.41
C GLU A 527 1.33 34.77 0.99
N SER A 528 0.20 35.37 0.56
CA SER A 528 -0.31 35.27 -0.80
C SER A 528 0.56 35.99 -1.84
N GLU A 529 1.43 36.92 -1.43
CA GLU A 529 2.39 37.59 -2.32
C GLU A 529 3.65 36.76 -2.57
N VAL A 530 3.88 35.70 -1.78
CA VAL A 530 4.98 34.75 -2.04
C VAL A 530 4.49 33.69 -3.04
N SER A 531 4.41 34.09 -4.28
CA SER A 531 4.10 33.22 -5.41
C SER A 531 5.15 32.09 -5.51
N PHE A 532 4.76 30.88 -5.13
CA PHE A 532 5.47 29.67 -5.52
C PHE A 532 4.77 29.07 -6.74
N ALA A 533 5.08 29.59 -7.89
CA ALA A 533 4.89 28.86 -9.14
C ALA A 533 5.80 27.63 -9.10
N GLY A 534 5.23 26.45 -9.02
CA GLY A 534 5.94 25.18 -9.04
C GLY A 534 6.87 24.91 -7.82
N SER A 535 7.04 23.64 -7.50
CA SER A 535 7.89 23.19 -6.38
C SER A 535 9.31 22.89 -6.80
N TYR A 536 9.58 22.78 -8.10
CA TYR A 536 10.82 22.24 -8.66
C TYR A 536 11.56 23.24 -9.51
N GLU A 537 12.88 23.07 -9.66
CA GLU A 537 13.70 23.75 -10.63
C GLU A 537 13.77 22.88 -11.90
N PHE A 538 13.40 23.45 -13.05
CA PHE A 538 13.63 22.81 -14.34
C PHE A 538 15.07 23.11 -14.74
N THR A 539 15.97 22.20 -14.38
CA THR A 539 17.42 22.40 -14.47
C THR A 539 17.90 22.59 -15.88
N GLN A 540 19.10 23.14 -16.06
CA GLN A 540 19.73 23.24 -17.39
C GLN A 540 19.92 21.86 -18.06
N GLU A 541 20.10 20.82 -17.27
CA GLU A 541 20.16 19.43 -17.77
C GLU A 541 18.82 19.03 -18.41
N LEU A 542 17.69 19.25 -17.71
CA LEU A 542 16.36 18.98 -18.24
C LEU A 542 16.06 19.82 -19.48
N GLN A 543 16.43 21.11 -19.47
CA GLN A 543 16.31 21.98 -20.64
C GLN A 543 17.10 21.43 -21.84
N SER A 544 18.33 20.96 -21.61
CA SER A 544 19.17 20.34 -22.64
C SER A 544 18.56 19.05 -23.19
N ARG A 545 17.91 18.26 -22.36
CA ARG A 545 17.18 17.04 -22.79
C ARG A 545 16.00 17.39 -23.69
N VAL A 546 15.22 18.44 -23.33
CA VAL A 546 14.14 18.92 -24.21
C VAL A 546 14.72 19.40 -25.55
N ASP A 547 15.84 20.12 -25.52
CA ASP A 547 16.47 20.64 -26.74
C ASP A 547 17.06 19.51 -27.61
N ALA A 548 17.45 18.40 -27.01
CA ALA A 548 17.98 17.20 -27.67
C ALA A 548 16.92 16.26 -28.25
N LEU A 549 15.62 16.49 -27.98
CA LEU A 549 14.56 15.67 -28.58
C LEU A 549 14.64 15.67 -30.10
N PRO A 550 14.47 14.51 -30.75
CA PRO A 550 14.59 14.41 -32.20
C PRO A 550 13.47 15.17 -32.93
N ASP A 551 13.73 15.69 -34.10
CA ASP A 551 12.74 16.36 -34.96
C ASP A 551 11.61 15.39 -35.39
N ALA A 552 11.99 14.13 -35.66
CA ALA A 552 11.09 13.04 -36.00
C ALA A 552 10.92 12.12 -34.77
N LEU A 553 9.87 12.38 -34.00
CA LEU A 553 9.53 11.59 -32.84
C LEU A 553 8.95 10.21 -33.23
N SER A 554 9.18 9.23 -32.37
CA SER A 554 8.60 7.89 -32.41
C SER A 554 7.95 7.58 -31.05
N THR A 555 7.28 6.44 -30.94
CA THR A 555 6.75 5.98 -29.65
C THR A 555 7.88 5.61 -28.66
N GLU A 556 9.11 5.40 -29.12
CA GLU A 556 10.29 5.24 -28.26
C GLU A 556 10.57 6.49 -27.41
N ASP A 557 10.22 7.68 -27.92
CA ASP A 557 10.42 8.96 -27.23
C ASP A 557 9.32 9.27 -26.20
N ALA A 558 8.28 8.43 -26.10
CA ALA A 558 7.06 8.71 -25.31
C ALA A 558 7.37 8.91 -23.83
N GLU A 559 8.18 8.04 -23.24
CA GLU A 559 8.54 8.11 -21.81
C GLU A 559 9.35 9.38 -21.51
N GLU A 560 10.29 9.73 -22.37
CA GLU A 560 11.12 10.91 -22.19
C GLU A 560 10.30 12.20 -22.31
N VAL A 561 9.43 12.28 -23.32
CA VAL A 561 8.56 13.45 -23.51
C VAL A 561 7.58 13.61 -22.37
N ALA A 562 6.92 12.52 -21.95
CA ALA A 562 6.00 12.53 -20.81
C ALA A 562 6.71 12.95 -19.51
N PHE A 563 7.88 12.39 -19.24
CA PHE A 563 8.71 12.75 -18.09
C PHE A 563 9.07 14.24 -18.09
N LEU A 564 9.59 14.75 -19.21
CA LEU A 564 10.02 16.14 -19.32
C LEU A 564 8.84 17.11 -19.21
N LEU A 565 7.70 16.79 -19.83
CA LEU A 565 6.48 17.59 -19.76
C LEU A 565 5.93 17.66 -18.32
N GLU A 566 5.91 16.53 -17.63
CA GLU A 566 5.46 16.44 -16.25
C GLU A 566 6.39 17.23 -15.32
N ARG A 567 7.70 17.10 -15.50
CA ARG A 567 8.70 17.87 -14.76
C ARG A 567 8.57 19.38 -14.99
N LEU A 568 8.33 19.79 -16.22
CA LEU A 568 8.13 21.20 -16.55
C LEU A 568 6.86 21.75 -15.89
N LYS A 569 5.73 21.00 -15.94
CA LYS A 569 4.47 21.37 -15.27
C LYS A 569 4.63 21.55 -13.76
N MET A 570 5.50 20.76 -13.15
CA MET A 570 5.80 20.85 -11.71
C MET A 570 6.82 21.92 -11.35
N SER A 571 7.51 22.51 -12.33
CA SER A 571 8.57 23.46 -12.09
C SER A 571 8.06 24.88 -11.88
N ARG A 572 8.91 25.71 -11.26
CA ARG A 572 8.70 27.15 -11.20
C ARG A 572 8.81 27.72 -12.62
N GLU A 573 8.04 28.76 -12.88
CA GLU A 573 8.24 29.55 -14.10
C GLU A 573 9.65 30.13 -14.11
N PHE A 574 10.30 30.07 -15.27
CA PHE A 574 11.63 30.60 -15.53
C PHE A 574 11.67 31.22 -16.94
N ASP A 575 12.71 31.96 -17.24
CA ASP A 575 12.86 32.54 -18.60
C ASP A 575 12.97 31.42 -19.63
N GLY A 576 11.96 31.34 -20.51
CA GLY A 576 11.81 30.27 -21.50
C GLY A 576 10.84 29.15 -21.16
N TYR A 577 10.16 29.20 -20.01
CA TYR A 577 9.16 28.20 -19.58
C TYR A 577 8.11 27.93 -20.67
N ASP A 578 7.49 28.98 -21.21
CA ASP A 578 6.45 28.85 -22.23
C ASP A 578 6.96 28.16 -23.52
N ARG A 579 8.19 28.46 -23.91
CA ARG A 579 8.81 27.82 -25.08
C ARG A 579 8.96 26.31 -24.88
N TYR A 580 9.41 25.88 -23.71
CA TYR A 580 9.56 24.46 -23.39
C TYR A 580 8.21 23.79 -23.24
N MET A 581 7.23 24.46 -22.66
CA MET A 581 5.86 23.97 -22.53
C MET A 581 5.22 23.72 -23.90
N GLU A 582 5.33 24.70 -24.81
CA GLU A 582 4.85 24.57 -26.19
C GLU A 582 5.54 23.40 -26.91
N LYS A 583 6.88 23.32 -26.82
CA LYS A 583 7.65 22.23 -27.45
C LYS A 583 7.24 20.85 -26.96
N LEU A 584 7.15 20.67 -25.65
CA LEU A 584 6.81 19.38 -25.06
C LEU A 584 5.35 19.00 -25.26
N THR A 585 4.42 19.96 -25.19
CA THR A 585 3.01 19.71 -25.51
C THR A 585 2.84 19.26 -26.96
N ALA A 586 3.48 19.95 -27.87
CA ALA A 586 3.47 19.56 -29.30
C ALA A 586 4.14 18.19 -29.53
N ALA A 587 5.16 17.85 -28.77
CA ALA A 587 5.81 16.54 -28.82
C ALA A 587 4.86 15.45 -28.33
N GLN A 588 4.17 15.66 -27.21
CA GLN A 588 3.17 14.72 -26.66
C GLN A 588 2.03 14.49 -27.65
N GLU A 589 1.47 15.57 -28.24
CA GLU A 589 0.42 15.46 -29.24
C GLU A 589 0.83 14.62 -30.46
N LYS A 590 2.10 14.74 -30.91
CA LYS A 590 2.62 13.91 -32.00
C LYS A 590 2.73 12.44 -31.62
N ILE A 591 3.18 12.15 -30.41
CA ILE A 591 3.30 10.77 -29.89
C ILE A 591 1.91 10.15 -29.73
N ASP A 592 0.95 10.89 -29.18
CA ASP A 592 -0.43 10.44 -29.07
C ASP A 592 -1.04 10.14 -30.44
N ALA A 593 -0.76 10.96 -31.43
CA ALA A 593 -1.18 10.73 -32.81
C ALA A 593 -0.51 9.49 -33.44
N LEU A 594 0.75 9.17 -33.11
CA LEU A 594 1.42 7.95 -33.54
C LEU A 594 0.77 6.70 -32.94
N TYR A 595 0.48 6.70 -31.63
CA TYR A 595 -0.25 5.60 -30.99
C TYR A 595 -1.63 5.39 -31.61
N ALA A 596 -2.39 6.47 -31.84
CA ALA A 596 -3.69 6.39 -32.48
C ALA A 596 -3.60 5.86 -33.93
N GLU A 597 -2.55 6.22 -34.68
CA GLU A 597 -2.31 5.71 -36.04
C GLU A 597 -1.96 4.21 -36.02
N ILE A 598 -1.13 3.76 -35.08
CA ILE A 598 -0.76 2.34 -34.93
C ILE A 598 -2.00 1.51 -34.52
N GLU A 599 -2.80 1.99 -33.56
CA GLU A 599 -4.04 1.34 -33.15
C GLU A 599 -5.04 1.23 -34.31
N SER A 600 -5.21 2.33 -35.07
CA SER A 600 -6.05 2.34 -36.28
C SER A 600 -5.53 1.38 -37.33
N LEU A 601 -4.21 1.31 -37.52
CA LEU A 601 -3.59 0.39 -38.48
C LEU A 601 -3.81 -1.07 -38.09
N ASN A 602 -3.64 -1.40 -36.80
CA ASN A 602 -3.90 -2.74 -36.26
C ASN A 602 -5.39 -3.13 -36.39
N ALA A 603 -6.30 -2.17 -36.14
CA ALA A 603 -7.73 -2.39 -36.34
C ALA A 603 -8.08 -2.66 -37.81
N ASP A 604 -7.50 -1.90 -38.74
CA ASP A 604 -7.73 -2.10 -40.17
C ASP A 604 -7.14 -3.44 -40.64
N ILE A 605 -5.99 -3.86 -40.13
CA ILE A 605 -5.40 -5.18 -40.41
C ILE A 605 -6.33 -6.29 -39.90
N ALA A 606 -6.85 -6.15 -38.71
CA ALA A 606 -7.75 -7.13 -38.12
C ALA A 606 -9.09 -7.24 -38.87
N ALA A 607 -9.64 -6.09 -39.30
CA ALA A 607 -10.93 -6.03 -39.96
C ALA A 607 -10.87 -6.38 -41.45
N GLU A 608 -9.83 -5.93 -42.16
CA GLU A 608 -9.77 -5.98 -43.61
C GLU A 608 -8.81 -7.08 -44.11
N ILE A 609 -7.68 -7.34 -43.43
CA ILE A 609 -6.65 -8.27 -43.92
C ILE A 609 -6.86 -9.67 -43.40
N LEU A 610 -7.04 -9.86 -42.07
CA LEU A 610 -7.12 -11.18 -41.47
C LEU A 610 -8.30 -12.04 -41.99
N PRO A 611 -9.47 -11.46 -42.36
CA PRO A 611 -10.54 -12.25 -42.97
C PRO A 611 -10.30 -12.66 -44.44
N MET A 612 -9.29 -12.08 -45.12
CA MET A 612 -9.02 -12.36 -46.54
C MET A 612 -8.43 -13.77 -46.73
N THR A 613 -9.18 -14.65 -47.36
CA THR A 613 -8.73 -16.01 -47.71
C THR A 613 -8.18 -16.11 -49.15
N ASP A 614 -8.66 -15.21 -50.03
CA ASP A 614 -8.24 -15.15 -51.44
C ASP A 614 -8.31 -13.69 -51.91
N ALA A 615 -7.16 -13.05 -52.12
CA ALA A 615 -7.07 -11.64 -52.41
C ALA A 615 -6.66 -11.37 -53.87
N GLY A 616 -7.46 -10.55 -54.52
CA GLY A 616 -7.27 -10.21 -55.94
C GLY A 616 -7.02 -8.70 -56.19
N LEU A 617 -7.32 -8.25 -57.41
CA LEU A 617 -7.11 -6.86 -57.80
C LEU A 617 -8.04 -5.86 -57.10
N LYS A 618 -9.19 -6.31 -56.59
CA LYS A 618 -10.16 -5.45 -55.90
C LYS A 618 -9.66 -5.03 -54.52
N GLU A 619 -8.95 -5.93 -53.84
CA GLU A 619 -8.42 -5.74 -52.49
C GLU A 619 -7.10 -4.97 -52.48
N LYS A 620 -6.42 -4.89 -53.66
CA LYS A 620 -5.12 -4.23 -53.80
C LYS A 620 -5.08 -2.78 -53.26
N PRO A 621 -6.07 -1.91 -53.48
CA PRO A 621 -6.02 -0.53 -52.97
C PRO A 621 -6.01 -0.48 -51.41
N ILE A 622 -6.73 -1.41 -50.74
CA ILE A 622 -6.79 -1.52 -49.30
C ILE A 622 -5.40 -1.95 -48.77
N VAL A 623 -4.85 -3.01 -49.36
CA VAL A 623 -3.54 -3.54 -49.00
C VAL A 623 -2.42 -2.51 -49.22
N ASP A 624 -2.43 -1.81 -50.38
CA ASP A 624 -1.45 -0.78 -50.69
C ASP A 624 -1.57 0.45 -49.75
N GLY A 625 -2.80 0.76 -49.30
CA GLY A 625 -3.07 1.80 -48.32
C GLY A 625 -2.44 1.47 -46.94
N ILE A 626 -2.67 0.25 -46.44
CA ILE A 626 -2.08 -0.25 -45.20
C ILE A 626 -0.56 -0.27 -45.29
N VAL A 627 0.00 -0.79 -46.37
CA VAL A 627 1.46 -0.82 -46.60
C VAL A 627 2.07 0.58 -46.67
N LYS A 628 1.35 1.56 -47.20
CA LYS A 628 1.80 2.95 -47.26
C LYS A 628 1.87 3.55 -45.86
N ARG A 629 0.84 3.34 -45.03
CA ARG A 629 0.79 3.81 -43.65
C ARG A 629 1.92 3.16 -42.82
N TYR A 630 2.05 1.86 -42.86
CA TYR A 630 3.15 1.13 -42.20
C TYR A 630 4.54 1.68 -42.57
N ARG A 631 4.77 1.97 -43.84
CA ARG A 631 6.07 2.49 -44.30
C ARG A 631 6.35 3.93 -43.85
N ALA A 632 5.31 4.67 -43.47
CA ALA A 632 5.45 6.02 -42.92
C ALA A 632 5.87 6.02 -41.45
N LEU A 633 5.68 4.89 -40.73
CA LEU A 633 6.12 4.73 -39.37
C LEU A 633 7.64 4.58 -39.25
N SER A 634 8.20 4.94 -38.10
CA SER A 634 9.61 4.69 -37.75
C SER A 634 9.88 3.17 -37.67
N GLU A 635 11.14 2.79 -37.57
CA GLU A 635 11.51 1.38 -37.43
C GLU A 635 10.97 0.81 -36.15
N HIS A 636 11.04 1.54 -35.02
CA HIS A 636 10.49 1.19 -33.73
C HIS A 636 8.95 1.08 -33.77
N ASP A 637 8.25 2.06 -34.33
CA ASP A 637 6.79 2.05 -34.38
C ASP A 637 6.23 0.90 -35.23
N ARG A 638 6.99 0.43 -36.22
CA ARG A 638 6.61 -0.73 -37.02
C ARG A 638 6.60 -2.02 -36.23
N GLU A 639 7.39 -2.15 -35.18
CA GLU A 639 7.40 -3.32 -34.29
C GLU A 639 6.09 -3.44 -33.49
N LEU A 640 5.36 -2.34 -33.31
CA LEU A 640 4.07 -2.29 -32.64
C LEU A 640 2.87 -2.66 -33.55
N VAL A 641 3.14 -2.86 -34.85
CA VAL A 641 2.11 -3.27 -35.80
C VAL A 641 1.94 -4.77 -35.78
N GLU A 642 0.77 -5.22 -35.37
CA GLU A 642 0.42 -6.63 -35.22
C GLU A 642 0.12 -7.29 -36.57
N SER A 643 0.36 -8.59 -36.65
CA SER A 643 -0.02 -9.45 -37.81
C SER A 643 0.54 -8.96 -39.16
N TRP A 644 1.70 -8.28 -39.19
CA TRP A 644 2.29 -7.74 -40.40
C TRP A 644 2.61 -8.81 -41.45
N ASP A 645 2.95 -10.04 -41.02
CA ASP A 645 3.19 -11.16 -41.95
C ASP A 645 1.96 -11.53 -42.76
N ALA A 646 0.76 -11.38 -42.19
CA ALA A 646 -0.51 -11.58 -42.92
C ALA A 646 -0.68 -10.51 -44.01
N VAL A 647 -0.33 -9.26 -43.71
CA VAL A 647 -0.36 -8.17 -44.71
C VAL A 647 0.59 -8.47 -45.87
N LEU A 648 1.80 -8.96 -45.57
CA LEU A 648 2.78 -9.33 -46.60
C LEU A 648 2.27 -10.50 -47.47
N ALA A 649 1.62 -11.49 -46.87
CA ALA A 649 1.05 -12.63 -47.59
C ALA A 649 -0.05 -12.18 -48.54
N VAL A 650 -1.00 -11.35 -48.08
CA VAL A 650 -2.09 -10.81 -48.89
C VAL A 650 -1.56 -9.89 -49.97
N LYS A 651 -0.53 -9.07 -49.66
CA LYS A 651 0.14 -8.22 -50.67
C LYS A 651 0.77 -9.03 -51.79
N ALA A 652 1.43 -10.15 -51.47
CA ALA A 652 2.01 -11.02 -52.48
C ALA A 652 0.94 -11.57 -53.43
N GLN A 653 -0.25 -11.91 -52.98
CA GLN A 653 -1.40 -12.38 -53.75
C GLN A 653 -1.89 -11.27 -54.71
N THR A 654 -2.16 -10.07 -54.19
CA THR A 654 -2.65 -8.94 -54.98
C THR A 654 -1.66 -8.49 -56.02
N ASP A 655 -0.34 -8.49 -55.70
CA ASP A 655 0.73 -8.16 -56.64
C ASP A 655 0.90 -9.24 -57.74
N ALA A 656 0.67 -10.52 -57.41
CA ALA A 656 0.65 -11.62 -58.38
C ALA A 656 -0.54 -11.47 -59.32
N ALA A 657 -1.72 -11.15 -58.85
CA ALA A 657 -2.90 -10.89 -59.65
C ALA A 657 -2.68 -9.70 -60.60
N GLN A 658 -2.05 -8.64 -60.15
CA GLN A 658 -1.69 -7.49 -61.00
C GLN A 658 -0.68 -7.85 -62.09
N ARG A 659 0.36 -8.60 -61.74
CA ARG A 659 1.35 -9.09 -62.74
C ARG A 659 0.68 -9.96 -63.81
N THR A 660 -0.21 -10.86 -63.40
CA THR A 660 -0.97 -11.74 -64.29
C THR A 660 -1.83 -10.89 -65.26
N LEU A 661 -2.52 -9.90 -64.78
CA LEU A 661 -3.32 -8.96 -65.60
C LEU A 661 -2.44 -8.25 -66.60
N LEU A 662 -1.30 -7.70 -66.18
CA LEU A 662 -0.35 -6.99 -67.07
C LEU A 662 0.20 -7.91 -68.13
N LEU A 663 0.53 -9.19 -67.82
CA LEU A 663 0.97 -10.20 -68.79
C LEU A 663 -0.17 -10.54 -69.79
N CYS A 664 -1.41 -10.65 -69.33
CA CYS A 664 -2.56 -10.88 -70.20
C CYS A 664 -2.79 -9.71 -71.16
N ILE A 665 -2.71 -8.48 -70.66
CA ILE A 665 -2.84 -7.24 -71.50
C ILE A 665 -1.69 -7.18 -72.50
N GLY A 666 -0.43 -7.42 -72.05
CA GLY A 666 0.76 -7.44 -72.92
C GLY A 666 0.66 -8.55 -73.98
N GLY A 667 0.24 -9.75 -73.59
CA GLY A 667 -0.02 -10.85 -74.49
C GLY A 667 -1.11 -10.54 -75.54
N ALA A 668 -2.24 -9.95 -75.09
CA ALA A 668 -3.32 -9.51 -75.98
C ALA A 668 -2.82 -8.41 -76.95
N ALA A 669 -2.05 -7.46 -76.48
CA ALA A 669 -1.43 -6.43 -77.34
C ALA A 669 -0.47 -7.04 -78.43
N VAL A 670 0.35 -8.02 -78.03
CA VAL A 670 1.25 -8.72 -79.00
C VAL A 670 0.43 -9.51 -79.98
N VAL A 671 -0.66 -10.19 -79.60
CA VAL A 671 -1.55 -10.92 -80.49
C VAL A 671 -2.28 -9.97 -81.42
N MET A 672 -2.77 -8.80 -80.94
CA MET A 672 -3.41 -7.80 -81.80
C MET A 672 -2.42 -7.18 -82.80
N ILE A 673 -1.19 -6.88 -82.33
CA ILE A 673 -0.12 -6.30 -83.27
C ILE A 673 0.28 -7.41 -84.23
N GLY A 674 0.51 -8.66 -83.80
CA GLY A 674 0.86 -9.77 -84.70
C GLY A 674 -0.30 -10.06 -85.66
N GLY A 675 -1.52 -10.04 -85.20
CA GLY A 675 -2.74 -10.19 -86.03
C GLY A 675 -2.91 -9.10 -87.04
N SER A 676 -2.63 -7.83 -86.65
CA SER A 676 -2.65 -6.66 -87.54
C SER A 676 -1.55 -6.74 -88.63
N ILE A 677 -0.37 -7.25 -88.29
CA ILE A 677 0.74 -7.46 -89.20
C ILE A 677 0.41 -8.58 -90.23
N LEU A 678 -0.19 -9.67 -89.77
CA LEU A 678 -0.66 -10.77 -90.62
C LEU A 678 -1.79 -10.36 -91.52
N VAL A 679 -2.74 -9.55 -91.07
CA VAL A 679 -3.82 -9.01 -91.88
C VAL A 679 -3.26 -8.03 -92.94
N ARG A 680 -2.29 -7.20 -92.59
CA ARG A 680 -1.63 -6.30 -93.49
C ARG A 680 -0.84 -7.07 -94.55
N ARG A 681 -0.07 -8.08 -94.19
CA ARG A 681 0.64 -8.94 -95.18
C ARG A 681 -0.30 -9.70 -96.10
N ARG A 682 -1.49 -10.13 -95.61
CA ARG A 682 -2.52 -10.76 -96.52
C ARG A 682 -3.18 -9.75 -97.50
N ARG A 683 -3.26 -8.45 -97.12
CA ARG A 683 -3.77 -7.42 -98.02
C ARG A 683 -2.71 -6.96 -99.10
N GLU A 684 -1.45 -7.13 -98.78
CA GLU A 684 -0.36 -6.79 -99.74
C GLU A 684 -0.03 -7.99 -100.70
N SER A 685 -0.59 -9.18 -100.48
CA SER A 685 -0.40 -10.35 -101.36
C SER A 685 -1.64 -10.74 -102.17
N LYS A 686 -2.67 -9.88 -102.27
CA LYS A 686 -3.76 -9.90 -103.20
C LYS A 686 -3.68 -8.66 -104.08
#